data_e48b041659f9730ed93a12484d3ac2ad
#
_entry.id   e48b041659f9730ed93a12484d3ac2ad
#
_cell.length_a   1.000
_cell.length_b   1.000
_cell.length_c   1.000
_cell.angle_alpha   90.00
_cell.angle_beta   90.00
_cell.angle_gamma   90.00
#
_symmetry.space_group_name_H-M   'P 1'
#
loop_
_entity.id
_entity.type
_entity.pdbx_description
1 polymer ?
#
loop_
_entity_poly.entity_id
_entity_poly.type
_entity_poly.pdbx_seq_one_letter_code
_entity_poly.pdbx_strand_id
1 'polypeptide(L)'
;MSINRPCVGPVAALAAVIVLNAVAARPAFPYGAVQNKADNTEIRIVPAPGKVVIDGKLDDWDRSGEIFMFVDENSRDTLSLTAAMMYDRDALYIGGHWKDPTPLMNQTAFGGDVSWAWNADAIQIRFISNPAIRSRASTMTGARMPAEEQAFVNNITLWHSTTDGKAGYQAAYTLQYKDNVLNPPGVQGMFARDADGKGSTFEYRVPWSVLKAERPLAGGDAVQMQFQVHWGNDQGTELKTGITDVRNPASNSLGYMGPDAWGLGVFMEKGNLPKIDRVATERAAGHVPVKFSLPNPGKVSISIRDAAGKTVRTGIGAEPYAAGDHTWLWDGLDDRDRPLPVGKYTAKILTHEGIGQKYVCDVGVSGEPPYQTPDGTGGWSGDYWEPSYVATEGDAVILGTGNAEAAPYTIRTDLEGRKQWGTTAAGHTLAVHKGCGYFVAWASDGNLKKFDLATGRMTAFSGGQPMLKAPGAGPRRGLAAIDANTFALSSESEDKLYLIDIASGEAKGDVPLPAPKGLAADGKGGLYAVSGRDVGRVDPKTGAFTPIAKDLDDPQLLACDAAGNVCVSLRGKTMQVWKFDPAGKVLEKFGKPGGRPTLGRFDPAGMLQPYGIAVDANGRLWVCEADREPKRYSAWNPDGTLWKEFFGSLPYSTAGYFDPQDPEKFYAMSVRYLVDYEKGTWKPDATILRTRVEEGVPLGVSPAHPVSVHGGGTIVVRDGRKFLFSAGDRDSFAIFEEQGDAWLPRASLYVATTEVPGPVGKNGKPGPVKKVKTTNFWLDADNDGRVQAGEIVPAGNRFASTWKMNIDAHLNIYTLQGDGWTEPRGEGRATTPFSILRLDCLGFGPGGGLRFAEAARPVVTDAEGGSVNGIAVDPDGSVYVLVSGGLVGRGERAQDTGARLVKYSPSGKEVWRYAKVHCGFAWSSSSYTPGMLVAAFRCSSSGHPDLLPVTGYYGQYFLVDKQDGLFVEALGQDQRSNYTLDQTMVLTENFNGNIFKHPQTGKT
;
A
#
# COMPACT_ATOMS: atom_id res chain seq x y z
N MET A 1 22.64 32.06 -15.01
CA MET A 1 22.62 32.59 -13.63
C MET A 1 22.11 31.53 -12.71
N SER A 2 22.97 30.90 -11.96
CA SER A 2 22.61 29.93 -10.94
C SER A 2 22.07 30.68 -9.73
N ILE A 3 20.82 30.41 -9.37
CA ILE A 3 20.29 30.83 -8.07
C ILE A 3 20.31 29.59 -7.21
N ASN A 4 21.42 29.42 -6.48
CA ASN A 4 21.45 28.50 -5.35
C ASN A 4 20.52 29.05 -4.27
N ARG A 5 19.37 28.42 -4.05
CA ARG A 5 18.60 28.62 -2.82
C ARG A 5 18.60 27.29 -2.09
N PRO A 6 19.04 27.21 -0.85
CA PRO A 6 18.76 26.06 -0.03
C PRO A 6 17.24 26.02 0.22
N CYS A 7 16.58 24.97 -0.21
CA CYS A 7 15.15 24.74 0.01
C CYS A 7 14.78 24.41 1.45
N VAL A 8 15.73 24.41 2.34
CA VAL A 8 15.48 24.14 3.76
C VAL A 8 16.11 25.31 4.53
N GLY A 9 15.27 26.05 5.26
CA GLY A 9 15.76 26.97 6.28
C GLY A 9 16.71 26.23 7.22
N PRO A 10 17.53 26.91 8.03
CA PRO A 10 18.79 26.42 8.53
C PRO A 10 18.66 25.15 9.37
N VAL A 11 18.83 23.98 8.74
CA VAL A 11 19.21 22.73 9.42
C VAL A 11 20.74 22.72 9.63
N ALA A 12 21.41 23.78 9.29
CA ALA A 12 22.83 23.92 9.48
C ALA A 12 23.17 24.43 10.91
N ALA A 13 22.82 23.66 11.93
CA ALA A 13 23.46 23.79 13.25
C ALA A 13 23.05 22.62 14.16
N LEU A 14 23.54 21.42 13.84
CA LEU A 14 23.87 20.42 14.85
C LEU A 14 24.86 19.39 14.26
N ALA A 15 26.06 19.86 13.97
CA ALA A 15 27.22 19.01 13.86
C ALA A 15 27.83 18.91 15.24
N ALA A 16 27.49 17.90 15.99
CA ALA A 16 28.27 17.44 17.14
C ALA A 16 27.95 15.98 17.43
N VAL A 17 28.95 15.16 17.09
CA VAL A 17 29.24 13.84 17.68
C VAL A 17 28.13 12.79 17.52
N ILE A 18 28.10 12.17 16.37
CA ILE A 18 27.60 10.79 16.24
C ILE A 18 28.81 9.96 15.80
N VAL A 19 29.24 9.06 16.68
CA VAL A 19 30.18 7.98 16.35
C VAL A 19 29.54 7.16 15.24
N LEU A 20 30.15 7.19 14.08
CA LEU A 20 29.73 6.46 12.89
C LEU A 20 29.76 4.96 13.18
N ASN A 21 28.59 4.35 13.24
CA ASN A 21 28.39 3.13 12.52
C ASN A 21 27.67 3.53 11.22
N ALA A 22 28.45 3.75 10.19
CA ALA A 22 27.94 4.01 8.86
C ALA A 22 27.37 2.70 8.29
N VAL A 23 26.14 2.39 8.64
CA VAL A 23 25.29 1.59 7.76
C VAL A 23 24.85 2.57 6.67
N ALA A 24 25.46 2.46 5.51
CA ALA A 24 25.08 3.24 4.34
C ALA A 24 23.56 3.12 4.16
N ALA A 25 22.85 4.24 4.25
CA ALA A 25 21.44 4.28 3.99
C ALA A 25 21.23 3.81 2.54
N ARG A 26 20.65 2.63 2.35
CA ARG A 26 20.24 2.16 1.03
C ARG A 26 19.10 3.05 0.56
N PRO A 27 19.06 3.46 -0.72
CA PRO A 27 17.91 4.17 -1.25
C PRO A 27 16.66 3.30 -1.08
N ALA A 28 15.59 3.94 -0.65
CA ALA A 28 14.30 3.29 -0.50
C ALA A 28 13.68 3.07 -1.88
N PHE A 29 13.95 1.93 -2.49
CA PHE A 29 13.25 1.51 -3.70
C PHE A 29 12.13 0.54 -3.35
N PRO A 30 10.99 0.61 -4.06
CA PRO A 30 9.97 -0.41 -3.94
C PRO A 30 10.58 -1.79 -4.16
N TYR A 31 10.12 -2.76 -3.41
CA TYR A 31 10.55 -4.14 -3.58
C TYR A 31 10.31 -4.62 -5.01
N GLY A 32 11.28 -5.34 -5.57
CA GLY A 32 11.23 -5.74 -6.97
C GLY A 32 11.28 -4.58 -7.96
N ALA A 33 11.59 -3.37 -7.51
CA ALA A 33 11.71 -2.24 -8.41
C ALA A 33 12.96 -2.35 -9.28
N VAL A 34 12.77 -2.08 -10.55
CA VAL A 34 13.83 -1.98 -11.54
C VAL A 34 14.07 -0.51 -11.81
N GLN A 35 15.27 -0.03 -11.45
CA GLN A 35 15.66 1.36 -11.74
C GLN A 35 15.79 1.61 -13.22
N ASN A 36 15.20 2.66 -13.72
CA ASN A 36 15.52 3.21 -15.03
C ASN A 36 16.78 4.08 -14.93
N LYS A 37 17.94 3.54 -15.34
CA LYS A 37 19.21 4.27 -15.38
C LYS A 37 19.54 4.67 -16.81
N ALA A 38 20.45 5.61 -16.94
CA ALA A 38 20.95 6.08 -18.21
C ALA A 38 22.49 6.17 -18.22
N ASP A 39 23.14 5.22 -17.53
CA ASP A 39 24.60 5.14 -17.48
C ASP A 39 25.19 4.84 -18.87
N ASN A 40 24.48 4.08 -19.70
CA ASN A 40 24.81 3.84 -21.09
C ASN A 40 23.68 4.33 -22.00
N THR A 41 24.02 5.04 -23.06
CA THR A 41 23.07 5.49 -24.08
C THR A 41 23.06 4.56 -25.29
N GLU A 42 24.14 3.79 -25.46
CA GLU A 42 24.30 2.83 -26.56
C GLU A 42 25.11 1.61 -26.14
N ILE A 43 24.95 0.53 -26.87
CA ILE A 43 25.86 -0.61 -26.91
C ILE A 43 26.38 -0.78 -28.33
N ARG A 44 27.71 -0.89 -28.49
CA ARG A 44 28.36 -1.12 -29.80
C ARG A 44 28.45 -2.60 -30.07
N ILE A 45 27.77 -3.03 -31.12
CA ILE A 45 27.67 -4.44 -31.54
C ILE A 45 28.72 -4.66 -32.60
N VAL A 46 29.76 -5.42 -32.26
CA VAL A 46 30.93 -5.60 -33.15
C VAL A 46 30.82 -6.88 -34.02
N PRO A 47 31.46 -6.95 -35.19
CA PRO A 47 31.52 -8.20 -35.93
C PRO A 47 32.27 -9.26 -35.11
N ALA A 48 31.76 -10.49 -35.11
CA ALA A 48 32.43 -11.63 -34.49
C ALA A 48 33.85 -11.83 -35.09
N PRO A 49 34.90 -11.97 -34.28
CA PRO A 49 36.28 -12.08 -34.78
C PRO A 49 36.57 -13.40 -35.49
N GLY A 50 35.70 -14.38 -35.34
CA GLY A 50 35.80 -15.69 -35.93
C GLY A 50 34.60 -16.56 -35.56
N LYS A 51 34.82 -17.88 -35.51
CA LYS A 51 33.79 -18.80 -35.05
C LYS A 51 33.62 -18.67 -33.51
N VAL A 52 32.42 -18.35 -33.07
CA VAL A 52 32.07 -18.28 -31.66
C VAL A 52 31.53 -19.63 -31.19
N VAL A 53 32.01 -20.10 -30.06
CA VAL A 53 31.59 -21.35 -29.38
C VAL A 53 30.85 -20.99 -28.12
N ILE A 54 29.62 -21.45 -27.97
CA ILE A 54 28.81 -21.21 -26.77
C ILE A 54 29.16 -22.26 -25.72
N ASP A 55 30.17 -21.99 -24.89
CA ASP A 55 30.73 -22.93 -23.91
C ASP A 55 30.82 -22.34 -22.49
N GLY A 56 30.31 -21.12 -22.29
CA GLY A 56 30.35 -20.41 -21.02
C GLY A 56 31.61 -19.56 -20.81
N LYS A 57 32.42 -19.35 -21.83
CA LYS A 57 33.63 -18.53 -21.80
C LYS A 57 33.59 -17.47 -22.87
N LEU A 58 34.24 -16.34 -22.60
CA LEU A 58 34.27 -15.19 -23.51
C LEU A 58 35.67 -15.05 -24.18
N ASP A 59 36.45 -16.15 -24.28
CA ASP A 59 37.83 -16.12 -24.81
C ASP A 59 37.87 -15.85 -26.31
N ASP A 60 36.83 -16.20 -27.05
CA ASP A 60 36.66 -16.01 -28.48
C ASP A 60 35.79 -14.76 -28.82
N TRP A 61 35.50 -13.91 -27.80
CA TRP A 61 34.71 -12.69 -27.98
C TRP A 61 35.58 -11.44 -28.21
N ASP A 62 35.11 -10.58 -29.08
CA ASP A 62 35.55 -9.18 -29.09
C ASP A 62 34.68 -8.35 -28.14
N ARG A 63 35.20 -8.05 -26.93
CA ARG A 63 34.55 -7.28 -25.92
C ARG A 63 34.81 -5.78 -25.98
N SER A 64 35.36 -5.27 -27.07
CA SER A 64 35.68 -3.84 -27.20
C SER A 64 34.45 -2.93 -27.27
N GLY A 65 33.25 -3.50 -27.53
CA GLY A 65 31.96 -2.82 -27.47
C GLY A 65 31.22 -2.97 -26.15
N GLU A 66 31.84 -3.62 -25.14
CA GLU A 66 31.25 -3.94 -23.84
C GLU A 66 30.80 -2.70 -23.10
N ILE A 67 29.66 -2.84 -22.41
CA ILE A 67 29.11 -1.86 -21.46
C ILE A 67 29.10 -2.45 -20.05
N PHE A 68 29.11 -1.58 -19.05
CA PHE A 68 29.01 -1.94 -17.64
C PHE A 68 27.76 -1.32 -17.02
N MET A 69 26.99 -2.15 -16.34
CA MET A 69 25.73 -1.79 -15.68
C MET A 69 25.77 -2.24 -14.23
N PHE A 70 25.20 -1.47 -13.31
CA PHE A 70 25.13 -1.79 -11.89
C PHE A 70 23.92 -1.12 -11.24
N VAL A 71 23.44 -1.69 -10.12
CA VAL A 71 22.23 -1.20 -9.46
C VAL A 71 22.48 0.18 -8.83
N ASP A 72 23.47 0.31 -7.98
CA ASP A 72 23.91 1.56 -7.36
C ASP A 72 25.40 1.50 -6.99
N GLU A 73 26.02 2.62 -6.64
CA GLU A 73 27.45 2.69 -6.32
C GLU A 73 27.85 1.81 -5.11
N ASN A 74 26.93 1.59 -4.17
CA ASN A 74 27.24 0.75 -2.99
C ASN A 74 27.22 -0.74 -3.32
N SER A 75 26.45 -1.13 -4.34
CA SER A 75 26.32 -2.50 -4.80
C SER A 75 27.08 -2.79 -6.11
N ARG A 76 27.85 -1.83 -6.61
CA ARG A 76 28.56 -1.90 -7.88
C ARG A 76 29.42 -3.16 -8.04
N ASP A 77 30.07 -3.58 -6.97
CA ASP A 77 30.95 -4.76 -6.99
C ASP A 77 30.22 -6.10 -6.78
N THR A 78 28.92 -6.05 -6.42
CA THR A 78 28.12 -7.24 -6.09
C THR A 78 26.90 -7.44 -6.96
N LEU A 79 26.28 -6.35 -7.45
CA LEU A 79 25.08 -6.40 -8.30
C LEU A 79 25.36 -5.61 -9.58
N SER A 80 26.10 -6.22 -10.47
CA SER A 80 26.53 -5.61 -11.72
C SER A 80 26.57 -6.61 -12.89
N LEU A 81 26.56 -6.09 -14.09
CA LEU A 81 26.66 -6.87 -15.32
C LEU A 81 27.52 -6.14 -16.34
N THR A 82 28.50 -6.84 -16.91
CA THR A 82 29.08 -6.43 -18.20
C THR A 82 28.34 -7.12 -19.32
N ALA A 83 28.00 -6.40 -20.39
CA ALA A 83 27.36 -6.96 -21.56
C ALA A 83 28.13 -6.60 -22.82
N ALA A 84 28.40 -7.59 -23.64
CA ALA A 84 28.96 -7.46 -24.97
C ALA A 84 28.02 -8.08 -25.99
N MET A 85 27.97 -7.51 -27.18
CA MET A 85 27.22 -8.06 -28.31
C MET A 85 28.09 -8.11 -29.56
N MET A 86 27.94 -9.20 -30.28
CA MET A 86 28.59 -9.39 -31.56
C MET A 86 27.59 -9.85 -32.61
N TYR A 87 27.95 -9.77 -33.88
CA TYR A 87 27.13 -10.25 -34.99
C TYR A 87 27.96 -10.92 -36.06
N ASP A 88 27.35 -11.84 -36.79
CA ASP A 88 27.78 -12.31 -38.10
C ASP A 88 26.58 -12.39 -39.04
N ARG A 89 26.80 -12.97 -40.23
CA ARG A 89 25.72 -13.10 -41.23
C ARG A 89 24.57 -14.02 -40.79
N ASP A 90 24.77 -14.91 -39.80
CA ASP A 90 23.85 -15.95 -39.44
C ASP A 90 23.13 -15.65 -38.07
N ALA A 91 23.75 -14.88 -37.21
CA ALA A 91 23.28 -14.70 -35.85
C ALA A 91 23.73 -13.39 -35.19
N LEU A 92 22.98 -13.01 -34.14
CA LEU A 92 23.37 -12.09 -33.09
C LEU A 92 23.91 -12.90 -31.91
N TYR A 93 25.02 -12.45 -31.33
CA TYR A 93 25.63 -13.03 -30.15
C TYR A 93 25.45 -12.06 -28.97
N ILE A 94 25.05 -12.57 -27.82
CA ILE A 94 24.80 -11.79 -26.59
C ILE A 94 25.54 -12.49 -25.46
N GLY A 95 26.45 -11.81 -24.79
CA GLY A 95 27.20 -12.41 -23.70
C GLY A 95 27.74 -11.38 -22.73
N GLY A 96 28.31 -11.90 -21.64
CA GLY A 96 28.87 -11.03 -20.61
C GLY A 96 29.14 -11.76 -19.31
N HIS A 97 29.43 -10.95 -18.31
CA HIS A 97 29.67 -11.43 -16.96
C HIS A 97 28.75 -10.75 -15.97
N TRP A 98 28.09 -11.53 -15.13
CA TRP A 98 27.06 -11.11 -14.19
C TRP A 98 27.52 -11.36 -12.75
N LYS A 99 27.69 -10.30 -11.98
CA LYS A 99 27.96 -10.38 -10.54
C LYS A 99 26.68 -10.46 -9.75
N ASP A 100 26.62 -11.46 -8.88
CA ASP A 100 25.46 -11.76 -8.06
C ASP A 100 25.92 -12.57 -6.83
N PRO A 101 25.57 -12.19 -5.59
CA PRO A 101 25.87 -12.96 -4.41
C PRO A 101 25.23 -14.37 -4.38
N THR A 102 24.12 -14.55 -5.10
CA THR A 102 23.35 -15.80 -5.21
C THR A 102 23.04 -16.14 -6.68
N PRO A 103 24.05 -16.34 -7.53
CA PRO A 103 23.87 -16.37 -8.97
C PRO A 103 23.09 -17.57 -9.49
N LEU A 104 22.40 -17.37 -10.60
CA LEU A 104 21.68 -18.39 -11.35
C LEU A 104 20.46 -18.96 -10.62
N MET A 105 19.81 -18.12 -9.80
CA MET A 105 18.62 -18.48 -9.05
C MET A 105 17.35 -18.02 -9.78
N ASN A 106 16.74 -18.99 -10.51
CA ASN A 106 15.43 -18.77 -11.14
C ASN A 106 14.71 -20.11 -11.31
N GLN A 107 13.63 -20.29 -10.56
CA GLN A 107 12.89 -21.56 -10.54
C GLN A 107 11.92 -21.74 -11.73
N THR A 108 11.83 -20.78 -12.64
CA THR A 108 10.96 -20.89 -13.80
C THR A 108 11.40 -22.04 -14.71
N ALA A 109 10.62 -23.11 -14.68
CA ALA A 109 10.87 -24.32 -15.47
C ALA A 109 10.34 -24.19 -16.91
N PHE A 110 10.97 -24.89 -17.85
CA PHE A 110 10.57 -24.88 -19.25
C PHE A 110 9.20 -25.51 -19.50
N GLY A 111 8.75 -26.41 -18.62
CA GLY A 111 7.42 -27.01 -18.68
C GLY A 111 6.31 -26.19 -18.01
N GLY A 112 6.63 -25.06 -17.41
CA GLY A 112 5.71 -24.16 -16.72
C GLY A 112 5.36 -22.90 -17.51
N ASP A 113 4.83 -21.92 -16.81
CA ASP A 113 4.56 -20.58 -17.37
C ASP A 113 5.85 -19.76 -17.43
N VAL A 114 6.54 -19.83 -18.55
CA VAL A 114 7.81 -19.10 -18.78
C VAL A 114 7.63 -17.60 -18.92
N SER A 115 6.41 -17.10 -18.97
CA SER A 115 6.15 -15.65 -18.97
C SER A 115 6.59 -14.97 -17.68
N TRP A 116 6.84 -15.74 -16.62
CA TRP A 116 7.34 -15.27 -15.31
C TRP A 116 8.86 -15.38 -15.15
N ALA A 117 9.60 -15.82 -16.17
CA ALA A 117 11.05 -15.96 -16.08
C ALA A 117 11.80 -14.67 -15.71
N TRP A 118 11.19 -13.52 -15.90
CA TRP A 118 11.71 -12.21 -15.49
C TRP A 118 11.67 -11.97 -13.98
N ASN A 119 10.86 -12.71 -13.23
CA ASN A 119 10.60 -12.45 -11.81
C ASN A 119 11.65 -13.08 -10.87
N ALA A 120 12.85 -13.28 -11.33
CA ALA A 120 14.01 -13.76 -10.57
C ALA A 120 15.27 -13.35 -11.34
N ASP A 121 16.41 -14.07 -11.18
CA ASP A 121 17.62 -13.80 -11.97
C ASP A 121 17.34 -13.92 -13.47
N ALA A 122 17.33 -12.81 -14.16
CA ALA A 122 17.04 -12.75 -15.58
C ALA A 122 17.66 -11.51 -16.24
N ILE A 123 17.99 -11.66 -17.52
CA ILE A 123 18.38 -10.55 -18.39
C ILE A 123 17.30 -10.39 -19.43
N GLN A 124 16.74 -9.20 -19.54
CA GLN A 124 15.79 -8.88 -20.60
C GLN A 124 16.41 -7.89 -21.56
N ILE A 125 16.23 -8.16 -22.85
CA ILE A 125 16.69 -7.29 -23.93
C ILE A 125 15.50 -6.97 -24.81
N ARG A 126 15.27 -5.70 -25.03
CA ARG A 126 14.22 -5.23 -25.93
C ARG A 126 14.82 -4.44 -27.04
N PHE A 127 14.39 -4.71 -28.27
CA PHE A 127 14.83 -3.91 -29.41
C PHE A 127 13.86 -3.99 -30.57
N ILE A 128 13.98 -3.03 -31.47
CA ILE A 128 13.26 -2.96 -32.75
C ILE A 128 14.23 -3.37 -33.84
N SER A 129 14.03 -4.55 -34.45
CA SER A 129 14.96 -5.14 -35.40
C SER A 129 15.03 -4.46 -36.78
N ASN A 130 14.21 -3.44 -37.02
CA ASN A 130 14.25 -2.62 -38.22
C ASN A 130 14.99 -1.30 -37.97
N PRO A 131 16.18 -1.08 -38.56
CA PRO A 131 16.98 0.11 -38.31
C PRO A 131 16.39 1.41 -38.87
N ALA A 132 15.35 1.34 -39.69
CA ALA A 132 14.64 2.52 -40.17
C ALA A 132 13.62 3.08 -39.18
N ILE A 133 13.29 2.29 -38.14
CA ILE A 133 12.29 2.68 -37.13
C ILE A 133 12.97 3.39 -35.93
N ARG A 134 12.42 4.54 -35.60
CA ARG A 134 12.70 5.27 -34.34
C ARG A 134 11.36 5.57 -33.67
N SER A 135 10.85 4.57 -32.96
CA SER A 135 9.55 4.68 -32.29
C SER A 135 9.60 5.71 -31.17
N ARG A 136 8.54 6.50 -31.05
CA ARG A 136 8.29 7.43 -29.95
C ARG A 136 7.14 6.97 -29.05
N ALA A 137 6.80 5.69 -29.11
CA ALA A 137 5.82 5.14 -28.21
C ALA A 137 6.29 5.29 -26.75
N SER A 138 5.40 5.79 -25.91
CA SER A 138 5.77 6.26 -24.57
C SER A 138 4.67 5.93 -23.56
N THR A 139 5.06 5.38 -22.43
CA THR A 139 4.14 5.14 -21.31
C THR A 139 3.74 6.45 -20.60
N MET A 140 4.59 7.46 -20.67
CA MET A 140 4.36 8.75 -19.98
C MET A 140 3.47 9.68 -20.79
N THR A 141 3.59 9.65 -22.11
CA THR A 141 2.82 10.54 -23.01
C THR A 141 1.59 9.87 -23.58
N GLY A 142 1.48 8.55 -23.46
CA GLY A 142 0.43 7.72 -24.07
C GLY A 142 0.55 7.58 -25.59
N ALA A 143 1.70 7.95 -26.15
CA ALA A 143 1.96 7.74 -27.56
C ALA A 143 2.02 6.24 -27.86
N ARG A 144 1.12 5.76 -28.72
CA ARG A 144 1.05 4.35 -29.10
C ARG A 144 2.01 4.03 -30.23
N MET A 145 2.58 2.86 -30.18
CA MET A 145 3.38 2.32 -31.29
C MET A 145 2.46 1.83 -32.40
N PRO A 146 2.64 2.29 -33.65
CA PRO A 146 1.90 1.80 -34.81
C PRO A 146 2.06 0.27 -34.99
N ALA A 147 1.05 -0.38 -35.54
CA ALA A 147 1.04 -1.84 -35.69
C ALA A 147 2.19 -2.34 -36.59
N GLU A 148 2.52 -1.59 -37.63
CA GLU A 148 3.63 -1.85 -38.55
C GLU A 148 5.02 -1.78 -37.87
N GLU A 149 5.18 -0.92 -36.87
CA GLU A 149 6.38 -0.84 -36.05
C GLU A 149 6.45 -2.00 -35.04
N GLN A 150 5.30 -2.37 -34.47
CA GLN A 150 5.23 -3.45 -33.48
C GLN A 150 5.68 -4.80 -34.06
N ALA A 151 5.56 -5.02 -35.35
CA ALA A 151 5.99 -6.26 -36.00
C ALA A 151 7.49 -6.55 -35.83
N PHE A 152 8.29 -5.53 -35.53
CA PHE A 152 9.75 -5.63 -35.37
C PHE A 152 10.20 -5.62 -33.91
N VAL A 153 9.27 -5.57 -32.96
CA VAL A 153 9.62 -5.56 -31.55
C VAL A 153 9.98 -6.95 -31.07
N ASN A 154 11.15 -7.03 -30.44
CA ASN A 154 11.67 -8.23 -29.78
C ASN A 154 11.80 -7.95 -28.27
N ASN A 155 11.19 -8.78 -27.45
CA ASN A 155 11.39 -8.84 -26.02
C ASN A 155 12.00 -10.19 -25.68
N ILE A 156 13.27 -10.21 -25.37
CA ILE A 156 14.04 -11.41 -25.08
C ILE A 156 14.22 -11.51 -23.57
N THR A 157 13.96 -12.68 -22.99
CA THR A 157 14.32 -13.00 -21.62
C THR A 157 15.31 -14.15 -21.61
N LEU A 158 16.45 -13.94 -20.95
CA LEU A 158 17.52 -14.91 -20.77
C LEU A 158 17.63 -15.24 -19.29
N TRP A 159 17.63 -16.55 -18.95
CA TRP A 159 17.78 -16.99 -17.56
C TRP A 159 18.41 -18.38 -17.48
N HIS A 160 18.92 -18.73 -16.33
CA HIS A 160 19.27 -20.11 -16.00
C HIS A 160 18.10 -20.73 -15.22
N SER A 161 17.44 -21.74 -15.81
CA SER A 161 16.41 -22.46 -15.05
C SER A 161 17.09 -23.34 -14.00
N THR A 162 16.91 -22.99 -12.73
CA THR A 162 17.42 -23.80 -11.60
C THR A 162 16.78 -25.19 -11.59
N THR A 163 15.52 -25.27 -12.01
CA THR A 163 14.74 -26.51 -12.07
C THR A 163 15.24 -27.44 -13.17
N ASP A 164 15.51 -26.93 -14.36
CA ASP A 164 15.94 -27.74 -15.52
C ASP A 164 17.46 -27.85 -15.64
N GLY A 165 18.23 -27.06 -14.89
CA GLY A 165 19.69 -26.99 -14.95
C GLY A 165 20.23 -26.50 -16.29
N LYS A 166 19.50 -25.65 -16.99
CA LYS A 166 19.81 -25.23 -18.37
C LYS A 166 19.54 -23.76 -18.61
N ALA A 167 20.22 -23.18 -19.59
CA ALA A 167 19.95 -21.87 -20.11
C ALA A 167 18.60 -21.82 -20.85
N GLY A 168 17.77 -20.86 -20.50
CA GLY A 168 16.48 -20.57 -21.12
C GLY A 168 16.54 -19.33 -21.97
N TYR A 169 15.86 -19.35 -23.09
CA TYR A 169 15.63 -18.23 -23.99
C TYR A 169 14.14 -18.13 -24.28
N GLN A 170 13.54 -17.02 -23.91
CA GLN A 170 12.17 -16.71 -24.31
C GLN A 170 12.18 -15.48 -25.21
N ALA A 171 11.48 -15.53 -26.32
CA ALA A 171 11.13 -14.36 -27.10
C ALA A 171 9.62 -14.08 -26.97
N ALA A 172 9.27 -12.86 -26.68
CA ALA A 172 7.93 -12.35 -26.81
C ALA A 172 7.94 -11.16 -27.75
N TYR A 173 6.97 -11.10 -28.64
CA TYR A 173 6.92 -10.08 -29.68
C TYR A 173 5.84 -9.05 -29.36
N THR A 174 5.94 -7.89 -29.95
CA THR A 174 5.13 -6.71 -29.63
C THR A 174 5.34 -6.14 -28.21
N LEU A 175 4.95 -4.92 -27.98
CA LEU A 175 5.01 -4.30 -26.65
C LEU A 175 4.08 -4.98 -25.64
N GLN A 176 3.12 -5.78 -26.07
CA GLN A 176 2.19 -6.52 -25.21
C GLN A 176 2.66 -7.94 -24.89
N TYR A 177 3.90 -8.29 -25.23
CA TYR A 177 4.52 -9.59 -24.94
C TYR A 177 3.70 -10.77 -25.47
N LYS A 178 3.20 -10.65 -26.70
CA LYS A 178 2.45 -11.71 -27.39
C LYS A 178 3.38 -12.69 -28.11
N ASP A 179 2.80 -13.82 -28.50
CA ASP A 179 3.46 -14.84 -29.34
C ASP A 179 4.77 -15.34 -28.71
N ASN A 180 4.71 -15.73 -27.45
CA ASN A 180 5.84 -16.25 -26.69
C ASN A 180 6.40 -17.52 -27.32
N VAL A 181 7.71 -17.55 -27.54
CA VAL A 181 8.46 -18.72 -28.06
C VAL A 181 9.56 -19.05 -27.07
N LEU A 182 9.60 -20.30 -26.63
CA LEU A 182 10.62 -20.82 -25.73
C LEU A 182 11.65 -21.63 -26.54
N ASN A 183 12.93 -21.33 -26.35
CA ASN A 183 14.08 -22.05 -26.96
C ASN A 183 13.88 -22.40 -28.43
N PRO A 184 13.62 -21.41 -29.32
CA PRO A 184 13.37 -21.70 -30.73
C PRO A 184 14.57 -22.35 -31.40
N PRO A 185 14.36 -23.14 -32.47
CA PRO A 185 15.43 -23.85 -33.16
C PRO A 185 16.59 -22.93 -33.56
N GLY A 186 17.82 -23.41 -33.28
CA GLY A 186 19.05 -22.69 -33.64
C GLY A 186 19.53 -21.69 -32.60
N VAL A 187 18.71 -21.37 -31.57
CA VAL A 187 19.19 -20.64 -30.40
C VAL A 187 20.05 -21.56 -29.54
N GLN A 188 21.19 -21.05 -29.10
CA GLN A 188 22.11 -21.73 -28.18
C GLN A 188 22.36 -20.78 -27.03
N GLY A 189 22.40 -21.30 -25.79
CA GLY A 189 22.66 -20.51 -24.58
C GLY A 189 23.40 -21.31 -23.52
N MET A 190 24.28 -20.64 -22.79
CA MET A 190 25.04 -21.22 -21.71
C MET A 190 25.21 -20.21 -20.61
N PHE A 191 25.15 -20.69 -19.36
CA PHE A 191 25.62 -19.98 -18.16
C PHE A 191 26.70 -20.82 -17.49
N ALA A 192 27.81 -20.21 -17.13
CA ALA A 192 28.86 -20.80 -16.35
C ALA A 192 29.04 -20.04 -15.05
N ARG A 193 28.86 -20.73 -13.92
CA ARG A 193 29.03 -20.14 -12.57
C ARG A 193 30.50 -19.86 -12.31
N ASP A 194 30.81 -18.72 -11.70
CA ASP A 194 32.16 -18.39 -11.26
C ASP A 194 32.67 -19.35 -10.16
N ALA A 195 33.96 -19.55 -10.08
CA ALA A 195 34.59 -20.45 -9.10
C ALA A 195 34.36 -20.00 -7.65
N ASP A 196 34.21 -18.68 -7.42
CA ASP A 196 33.91 -18.12 -6.10
C ASP A 196 32.40 -18.15 -5.74
N GLY A 197 31.55 -18.58 -6.67
CA GLY A 197 30.11 -18.67 -6.52
C GLY A 197 29.37 -17.34 -6.46
N LYS A 198 30.02 -16.21 -6.80
CA LYS A 198 29.44 -14.84 -6.70
C LYS A 198 29.18 -14.17 -8.05
N GLY A 199 29.01 -14.97 -9.07
CA GLY A 199 28.71 -14.50 -10.41
C GLY A 199 28.61 -15.64 -11.40
N SER A 200 28.42 -15.26 -12.64
CA SER A 200 28.35 -16.17 -13.78
C SER A 200 28.70 -15.47 -15.09
N THR A 201 29.28 -16.22 -16.00
CA THR A 201 29.38 -15.84 -17.40
C THR A 201 28.14 -16.35 -18.14
N PHE A 202 27.65 -15.60 -19.11
CA PHE A 202 26.57 -16.04 -19.99
C PHE A 202 26.91 -15.79 -21.45
N GLU A 203 26.40 -16.67 -22.31
CA GLU A 203 26.56 -16.57 -23.75
C GLU A 203 25.32 -17.08 -24.46
N TYR A 204 24.90 -16.36 -25.49
CA TYR A 204 23.81 -16.78 -26.38
C TYR A 204 24.16 -16.50 -27.84
N ARG A 205 23.76 -17.45 -28.69
CA ARG A 205 23.72 -17.29 -30.15
C ARG A 205 22.26 -17.30 -30.57
N VAL A 206 21.80 -16.23 -31.21
CA VAL A 206 20.41 -16.05 -31.63
C VAL A 206 20.36 -15.84 -33.14
N PRO A 207 19.82 -16.80 -33.94
CA PRO A 207 19.68 -16.64 -35.39
C PRO A 207 18.82 -15.44 -35.76
N TRP A 208 19.18 -14.75 -36.84
CA TRP A 208 18.43 -13.61 -37.37
C TRP A 208 16.96 -13.94 -37.64
N SER A 209 16.66 -15.17 -38.04
CA SER A 209 15.26 -15.64 -38.24
C SER A 209 14.39 -15.61 -37.02
N VAL A 210 14.98 -15.65 -35.81
CA VAL A 210 14.27 -15.56 -34.52
C VAL A 210 13.96 -14.12 -34.16
N LEU A 211 14.74 -13.15 -34.67
CA LEU A 211 14.74 -11.76 -34.22
C LEU A 211 13.80 -10.83 -35.02
N LYS A 212 12.91 -11.39 -35.85
CA LYS A 212 12.00 -10.59 -36.71
C LYS A 212 12.72 -9.54 -37.57
N ALA A 213 13.97 -9.75 -37.89
CA ALA A 213 14.74 -8.88 -38.80
C ALA A 213 14.42 -9.25 -40.24
N GLU A 214 14.19 -8.25 -41.08
CA GLU A 214 13.97 -8.48 -42.53
C GLU A 214 15.23 -8.98 -43.25
N ARG A 215 16.38 -8.66 -42.69
CA ARG A 215 17.70 -9.11 -43.13
C ARG A 215 18.67 -9.20 -41.94
N PRO A 216 19.79 -9.88 -42.08
CA PRO A 216 20.87 -9.74 -41.09
C PRO A 216 21.27 -8.28 -40.92
N LEU A 217 21.39 -7.84 -39.65
CA LEU A 217 21.93 -6.51 -39.34
C LEU A 217 23.45 -6.53 -39.41
N ALA A 218 24.05 -5.43 -39.86
CA ALA A 218 25.48 -5.35 -40.13
C ALA A 218 26.02 -3.95 -39.84
N GLY A 219 27.33 -3.77 -40.02
CA GLY A 219 27.99 -2.48 -39.79
C GLY A 219 27.29 -1.32 -40.50
N GLY A 220 27.09 -0.25 -39.78
CA GLY A 220 26.32 0.91 -40.22
C GLY A 220 24.83 0.91 -39.78
N ASP A 221 24.27 -0.24 -39.40
CA ASP A 221 22.92 -0.29 -38.81
C ASP A 221 22.92 0.21 -37.37
N ALA A 222 21.81 0.84 -36.96
CA ALA A 222 21.54 1.13 -35.59
C ALA A 222 20.07 0.82 -35.29
N VAL A 223 19.77 0.29 -34.13
CA VAL A 223 18.41 -0.10 -33.71
C VAL A 223 18.11 0.46 -32.31
N GLN A 224 16.87 0.83 -32.03
CA GLN A 224 16.49 1.14 -30.66
C GLN A 224 16.60 -0.13 -29.83
N MET A 225 17.29 -0.04 -28.68
CA MET A 225 17.59 -1.17 -27.83
C MET A 225 17.64 -0.79 -26.36
N GLN A 226 17.32 -1.74 -25.51
CA GLN A 226 17.35 -1.59 -24.06
C GLN A 226 17.77 -2.89 -23.40
N PHE A 227 18.53 -2.78 -22.31
CA PHE A 227 18.81 -3.87 -21.38
C PHE A 227 18.06 -3.67 -20.08
N GLN A 228 17.57 -4.77 -19.52
CA GLN A 228 17.03 -4.83 -18.17
C GLN A 228 17.63 -6.05 -17.48
N VAL A 229 18.21 -5.84 -16.29
CA VAL A 229 18.85 -6.89 -15.52
C VAL A 229 18.15 -7.03 -14.19
N HIS A 230 17.81 -8.24 -13.82
CA HIS A 230 17.06 -8.59 -12.64
C HIS A 230 17.88 -9.47 -11.70
N TRP A 231 17.93 -9.14 -10.44
CA TRP A 231 18.49 -9.95 -9.37
C TRP A 231 17.35 -10.46 -8.49
N GLY A 232 17.19 -11.76 -8.41
CA GLY A 232 16.18 -12.45 -7.64
C GLY A 232 16.53 -12.63 -6.18
N ASN A 233 15.65 -13.32 -5.46
CA ASN A 233 15.93 -13.81 -4.13
C ASN A 233 16.79 -15.08 -4.19
N ASP A 234 17.36 -15.46 -3.05
CA ASP A 234 18.22 -16.65 -2.89
C ASP A 234 17.48 -17.98 -3.17
N GLN A 235 16.14 -17.97 -3.25
CA GLN A 235 15.33 -19.12 -3.67
C GLN A 235 15.01 -19.10 -5.18
N GLY A 236 15.25 -18.02 -5.89
CA GLY A 236 14.93 -17.88 -7.31
C GLY A 236 13.44 -17.84 -7.61
N THR A 237 12.63 -17.34 -6.69
CA THR A 237 11.17 -17.29 -6.79
C THR A 237 10.61 -15.89 -6.99
N GLU A 238 11.43 -14.86 -6.79
CA GLU A 238 10.98 -13.48 -6.75
C GLU A 238 12.09 -12.48 -7.06
N LEU A 239 11.75 -11.43 -7.81
CA LEU A 239 12.63 -10.30 -8.10
C LEU A 239 12.90 -9.48 -6.85
N LYS A 240 14.15 -9.17 -6.55
CA LYS A 240 14.55 -8.27 -5.46
C LYS A 240 14.91 -6.88 -5.91
N THR A 241 15.66 -6.78 -6.99
CA THR A 241 16.10 -5.50 -7.54
C THR A 241 16.47 -5.67 -9.00
N GLY A 242 16.59 -4.57 -9.70
CA GLY A 242 17.02 -4.58 -11.09
C GLY A 242 17.37 -3.20 -11.62
N ILE A 243 17.89 -3.18 -12.82
CA ILE A 243 18.15 -1.95 -13.54
C ILE A 243 17.66 -2.06 -14.98
N THR A 244 17.30 -0.93 -15.54
CA THR A 244 17.09 -0.73 -16.97
C THR A 244 18.12 0.27 -17.47
N ASP A 245 18.94 -0.11 -18.41
CA ASP A 245 20.00 0.71 -18.97
C ASP A 245 20.03 0.59 -20.51
N VAL A 246 20.97 1.22 -21.18
CA VAL A 246 20.96 1.54 -22.60
C VAL A 246 19.72 2.36 -22.91
N ARG A 247 19.71 3.57 -22.42
CA ARG A 247 18.53 4.44 -22.44
C ARG A 247 18.81 5.81 -23.05
N ASN A 248 17.73 6.40 -23.55
CA ASN A 248 17.66 7.84 -23.77
C ASN A 248 17.58 8.55 -22.39
N PRO A 249 18.61 9.30 -21.96
CA PRO A 249 18.66 9.92 -20.65
C PRO A 249 17.61 11.02 -20.46
N ALA A 250 17.06 11.54 -21.54
CA ALA A 250 16.05 12.59 -21.50
C ALA A 250 14.63 12.07 -21.37
N SER A 251 14.38 10.78 -21.61
CA SER A 251 13.03 10.22 -21.51
C SER A 251 12.65 9.91 -20.05
N ASN A 252 11.41 10.27 -19.71
CA ASN A 252 10.77 9.94 -18.44
C ASN A 252 9.95 8.65 -18.52
N SER A 253 9.87 7.99 -19.67
CA SER A 253 9.08 6.78 -19.84
C SER A 253 9.61 5.59 -19.06
N LEU A 254 8.69 4.70 -18.66
CA LEU A 254 9.05 3.39 -18.13
C LEU A 254 9.73 2.58 -19.24
N GLY A 255 10.97 2.20 -19.01
CA GLY A 255 11.81 1.63 -20.03
C GLY A 255 11.25 0.38 -20.73
N TYR A 256 10.59 -0.49 -19.97
CA TYR A 256 10.08 -1.75 -20.51
C TYR A 256 8.90 -1.59 -21.50
N MET A 257 8.20 -0.47 -21.50
CA MET A 257 7.04 -0.22 -22.36
C MET A 257 7.12 1.11 -23.13
N GLY A 258 8.25 1.79 -23.05
CA GLY A 258 8.44 3.09 -23.67
C GLY A 258 9.64 3.10 -24.61
N PRO A 259 9.50 2.70 -25.88
CA PRO A 259 10.60 2.76 -26.85
C PRO A 259 11.25 4.14 -27.00
N ASP A 260 10.53 5.22 -26.68
CA ASP A 260 11.09 6.57 -26.58
C ASP A 260 12.25 6.67 -25.54
N ALA A 261 12.21 5.79 -24.52
CA ALA A 261 13.26 5.69 -23.50
C ALA A 261 14.41 4.76 -23.88
N TRP A 262 14.31 4.01 -24.97
CA TRP A 262 15.38 3.09 -25.36
C TRP A 262 16.55 3.82 -25.98
N GLY A 263 17.76 3.36 -25.67
CA GLY A 263 18.99 3.77 -26.31
C GLY A 263 19.20 3.08 -27.63
N LEU A 264 20.46 2.88 -28.03
CA LEU A 264 20.81 2.33 -29.31
C LEU A 264 21.69 1.08 -29.20
N GLY A 265 21.43 0.09 -30.07
CA GLY A 265 22.36 -0.94 -30.44
C GLY A 265 22.98 -0.54 -31.80
N VAL A 266 24.27 -0.17 -31.82
CA VAL A 266 24.97 0.35 -32.98
C VAL A 266 25.86 -0.75 -33.54
N PHE A 267 25.59 -1.22 -34.75
CA PHE A 267 26.37 -2.23 -35.45
C PHE A 267 27.60 -1.59 -36.06
N MET A 268 28.76 -2.01 -35.59
CA MET A 268 30.04 -1.48 -35.97
C MET A 268 30.60 -2.23 -37.18
N GLU A 269 31.23 -1.52 -38.11
CA GLU A 269 31.90 -2.14 -39.27
C GLU A 269 33.16 -2.95 -38.90
N LYS A 270 33.75 -2.62 -37.75
CA LYS A 270 35.02 -3.21 -37.28
C LYS A 270 34.95 -3.50 -35.80
N GLY A 271 35.65 -4.54 -35.33
CA GLY A 271 35.95 -4.81 -33.95
C GLY A 271 37.15 -4.01 -33.39
N ASN A 272 37.62 -4.42 -32.20
CA ASN A 272 38.74 -3.77 -31.49
C ASN A 272 38.57 -2.27 -31.33
N LEU A 273 37.45 -1.85 -30.81
CA LEU A 273 37.07 -0.46 -30.71
C LEU A 273 37.80 0.27 -29.56
N PRO A 274 38.08 1.57 -29.71
CA PRO A 274 38.51 2.39 -28.58
C PRO A 274 37.38 2.54 -27.56
N LYS A 275 37.72 2.87 -26.28
CA LYS A 275 36.72 3.21 -25.26
C LYS A 275 35.87 4.38 -25.73
N ILE A 276 34.57 4.34 -25.40
CA ILE A 276 33.64 5.43 -25.71
C ILE A 276 33.93 6.62 -24.77
N ASP A 277 34.06 7.81 -25.33
CA ASP A 277 33.84 9.06 -24.60
C ASP A 277 32.33 9.35 -24.60
N ARG A 278 31.66 9.03 -23.49
CA ARG A 278 30.19 9.20 -23.33
C ARG A 278 29.77 10.64 -23.58
N VAL A 279 30.52 11.61 -23.05
CA VAL A 279 30.20 13.03 -23.20
C VAL A 279 30.26 13.47 -24.66
N ALA A 280 31.24 13.00 -25.43
CA ALA A 280 31.35 13.31 -26.83
C ALA A 280 30.22 12.67 -27.68
N THR A 281 29.85 11.41 -27.38
CA THR A 281 28.74 10.70 -28.02
C THR A 281 27.39 11.37 -27.76
N GLU A 282 27.10 11.74 -26.53
CA GLU A 282 25.87 12.44 -26.17
C GLU A 282 25.77 13.83 -26.81
N ARG A 283 26.86 14.57 -26.90
CA ARG A 283 26.92 15.84 -27.64
C ARG A 283 26.65 15.65 -29.13
N ALA A 284 27.19 14.58 -29.74
CA ALA A 284 26.93 14.24 -31.13
C ALA A 284 25.45 13.91 -31.41
N ALA A 285 24.70 13.47 -30.38
CA ALA A 285 23.26 13.25 -30.47
C ALA A 285 22.42 14.54 -30.43
N GLY A 286 23.03 15.71 -30.26
CA GLY A 286 22.33 17.00 -30.31
C GLY A 286 21.66 17.47 -29.06
N HIS A 287 22.02 16.91 -27.92
CA HIS A 287 21.47 17.33 -26.62
C HIS A 287 21.94 18.71 -26.15
N VAL A 288 21.11 19.40 -25.39
CA VAL A 288 21.41 20.70 -24.76
C VAL A 288 22.02 20.47 -23.37
N PRO A 289 23.32 20.83 -23.15
CA PRO A 289 23.96 20.60 -21.89
C PRO A 289 23.49 21.59 -20.81
N VAL A 290 22.98 21.09 -19.69
CA VAL A 290 22.68 21.82 -18.49
C VAL A 290 23.78 21.56 -17.47
N LYS A 291 24.63 22.57 -17.24
CA LYS A 291 25.82 22.45 -16.38
C LYS A 291 25.51 22.96 -14.98
N PHE A 292 26.02 22.24 -13.96
CA PHE A 292 25.93 22.62 -12.55
C PHE A 292 27.14 22.09 -11.79
N SER A 293 27.37 22.62 -10.58
CA SER A 293 28.45 22.16 -9.72
C SER A 293 27.94 21.95 -8.31
N LEU A 294 28.44 20.94 -7.65
CA LEU A 294 28.13 20.62 -6.26
C LEU A 294 29.37 20.76 -5.39
N PRO A 295 29.32 21.56 -4.29
CA PRO A 295 30.44 21.66 -3.36
C PRO A 295 30.67 20.37 -2.56
N ASN A 296 29.59 19.64 -2.25
CA ASN A 296 29.56 18.38 -1.54
C ASN A 296 28.72 17.37 -2.31
N PRO A 297 28.92 16.04 -2.11
CA PRO A 297 27.99 15.06 -2.63
C PRO A 297 26.56 15.36 -2.18
N GLY A 298 25.61 15.23 -3.10
CA GLY A 298 24.23 15.58 -2.79
C GLY A 298 23.25 15.06 -3.83
N LYS A 299 21.98 15.38 -3.63
CA LYS A 299 20.88 15.06 -4.54
C LYS A 299 20.53 16.27 -5.38
N VAL A 300 20.18 16.01 -6.64
CA VAL A 300 19.89 17.05 -7.64
C VAL A 300 18.56 16.80 -8.29
N SER A 301 17.73 17.85 -8.37
CA SER A 301 16.50 17.86 -9.15
C SER A 301 16.55 18.99 -10.17
N ILE A 302 16.12 18.72 -11.41
CA ILE A 302 16.18 19.67 -12.52
C ILE A 302 14.83 19.72 -13.24
N SER A 303 14.34 20.93 -13.52
CA SER A 303 13.25 21.15 -14.48
C SER A 303 13.62 22.25 -15.47
N ILE A 304 13.07 22.18 -16.69
CA ILE A 304 13.22 23.21 -17.70
C ILE A 304 11.94 24.04 -17.76
N ARG A 305 12.11 25.36 -17.83
CA ARG A 305 11.01 26.32 -17.95
C ARG A 305 11.15 27.18 -19.18
N ASP A 306 10.03 27.54 -19.78
CA ASP A 306 9.98 28.48 -20.89
C ASP A 306 10.16 29.95 -20.41
N ALA A 307 10.11 30.88 -21.36
CA ALA A 307 10.25 32.31 -21.10
C ALA A 307 9.16 32.90 -20.18
N ALA A 308 7.98 32.25 -20.13
CA ALA A 308 6.88 32.60 -19.21
C ALA A 308 7.03 31.98 -17.81
N GLY A 309 8.06 31.20 -17.58
CA GLY A 309 8.30 30.49 -16.33
C GLY A 309 7.52 29.20 -16.16
N LYS A 310 6.79 28.76 -17.17
CA LYS A 310 6.03 27.50 -17.14
C LYS A 310 6.99 26.32 -17.28
N THR A 311 6.83 25.29 -16.45
CA THR A 311 7.59 24.04 -16.59
C THR A 311 7.20 23.34 -17.90
N VAL A 312 8.19 23.08 -18.75
CA VAL A 312 8.02 22.37 -20.04
C VAL A 312 8.65 21.00 -20.04
N ARG A 313 9.67 20.79 -19.19
CA ARG A 313 10.30 19.47 -19.01
C ARG A 313 10.60 19.21 -17.55
N THR A 314 10.11 18.10 -17.03
CA THR A 314 10.52 17.50 -15.77
C THR A 314 11.77 16.65 -16.04
N GLY A 315 12.93 17.15 -15.63
CA GLY A 315 14.22 16.50 -15.88
C GLY A 315 14.51 15.37 -14.92
N ILE A 316 15.41 15.56 -13.98
CA ILE A 316 15.78 14.60 -12.94
C ILE A 316 15.17 14.97 -11.58
N GLY A 317 15.02 13.99 -10.70
CA GLY A 317 14.45 14.21 -9.37
C GLY A 317 15.24 13.49 -8.30
N ALA A 318 15.90 14.25 -7.43
CA ALA A 318 16.71 13.79 -6.31
C ALA A 318 17.75 12.72 -6.66
N GLU A 319 18.32 12.79 -7.86
CA GLU A 319 19.40 11.90 -8.25
C GLU A 319 20.67 12.21 -7.47
N PRO A 320 21.39 11.18 -7.00
CA PRO A 320 22.66 11.39 -6.28
C PRO A 320 23.79 11.76 -7.24
N TYR A 321 24.54 12.80 -6.90
CA TYR A 321 25.73 13.25 -7.59
C TYR A 321 26.89 13.42 -6.60
N ALA A 322 28.12 13.13 -7.05
CA ALA A 322 29.32 13.44 -6.31
C ALA A 322 29.57 14.96 -6.23
N ALA A 323 30.50 15.39 -5.38
CA ALA A 323 31.01 16.75 -5.45
C ALA A 323 31.73 16.98 -6.79
N GLY A 324 31.66 18.23 -7.31
CA GLY A 324 32.30 18.62 -8.55
C GLY A 324 31.34 19.11 -9.63
N ASP A 325 31.87 19.19 -10.83
CA ASP A 325 31.16 19.71 -12.01
C ASP A 325 30.42 18.57 -12.72
N HIS A 326 29.17 18.85 -13.09
CA HIS A 326 28.28 17.91 -13.73
C HIS A 326 27.58 18.51 -14.94
N THR A 327 27.11 17.64 -15.81
CA THR A 327 26.32 18.03 -16.98
C THR A 327 25.16 17.07 -17.11
N TRP A 328 23.93 17.59 -17.06
CA TRP A 328 22.76 16.87 -17.50
C TRP A 328 22.37 17.28 -18.90
N LEU A 329 22.01 16.32 -19.74
CA LEU A 329 21.72 16.53 -21.14
C LEU A 329 20.21 16.54 -21.40
N TRP A 330 19.71 17.63 -21.95
CA TRP A 330 18.32 17.79 -22.35
C TRP A 330 18.18 17.70 -23.87
N ASP A 331 17.22 16.88 -24.35
CA ASP A 331 16.95 16.63 -25.76
C ASP A 331 16.17 17.75 -26.48
N GLY A 332 15.81 18.81 -25.79
CA GLY A 332 15.03 19.91 -26.38
C GLY A 332 13.53 19.60 -26.51
N LEU A 333 13.06 18.48 -25.94
CA LEU A 333 11.66 18.07 -25.97
C LEU A 333 10.92 18.51 -24.71
N ASP A 334 9.59 18.61 -24.80
CA ASP A 334 8.72 18.78 -23.63
C ASP A 334 8.40 17.43 -22.94
N ASP A 335 7.61 17.48 -21.85
CA ASP A 335 7.18 16.28 -21.12
C ASP A 335 6.31 15.30 -21.93
N ARG A 336 5.93 15.65 -23.13
CA ARG A 336 5.21 14.80 -24.10
C ARG A 336 6.05 14.44 -25.32
N ASP A 337 7.36 14.54 -25.18
CA ASP A 337 8.34 14.28 -26.25
C ASP A 337 8.09 15.05 -27.56
N ARG A 338 7.50 16.23 -27.45
CA ARG A 338 7.31 17.14 -28.58
C ARG A 338 8.46 18.14 -28.64
N PRO A 339 9.03 18.39 -29.83
CA PRO A 339 10.07 19.40 -29.99
C PRO A 339 9.58 20.77 -29.54
N LEU A 340 10.36 21.43 -28.71
CA LEU A 340 10.09 22.79 -28.28
C LEU A 340 10.65 23.79 -29.32
N PRO A 341 9.99 24.94 -29.52
CA PRO A 341 10.49 25.95 -30.46
C PRO A 341 11.83 26.50 -30.02
N VAL A 342 12.64 26.95 -30.97
CA VAL A 342 13.89 27.64 -30.67
C VAL A 342 13.60 28.89 -29.85
N GLY A 343 14.27 29.04 -28.69
CA GLY A 343 13.97 30.09 -27.75
C GLY A 343 14.87 30.07 -26.52
N LYS A 344 14.55 30.95 -25.57
CA LYS A 344 15.24 31.03 -24.28
C LYS A 344 14.51 30.16 -23.27
N TYR A 345 15.24 29.22 -22.67
CA TYR A 345 14.75 28.33 -21.58
C TYR A 345 15.62 28.53 -20.34
N THR A 346 15.06 28.22 -19.19
CA THR A 346 15.73 28.31 -17.90
C THR A 346 15.69 26.96 -17.21
N ALA A 347 16.84 26.43 -16.85
CA ALA A 347 16.94 25.28 -15.97
C ALA A 347 16.76 25.72 -14.51
N LYS A 348 15.80 25.13 -13.81
CA LYS A 348 15.68 25.23 -12.35
C LYS A 348 16.35 24.01 -11.74
N ILE A 349 17.25 24.25 -10.81
CA ILE A 349 18.06 23.23 -10.18
C ILE A 349 17.88 23.34 -8.66
N LEU A 350 17.48 22.26 -8.03
CA LEU A 350 17.43 22.07 -6.58
C LEU A 350 18.56 21.12 -6.19
N THR A 351 19.34 21.49 -5.20
CA THR A 351 20.40 20.64 -4.63
C THR A 351 20.27 20.60 -3.12
N HIS A 352 20.48 19.42 -2.53
CA HIS A 352 20.51 19.21 -1.07
C HIS A 352 21.31 17.96 -0.73
N GLU A 353 21.76 17.85 0.51
CA GLU A 353 22.56 16.70 0.99
C GLU A 353 21.72 15.46 1.31
N GLY A 354 20.41 15.52 1.13
CA GLY A 354 19.44 14.48 1.49
C GLY A 354 18.64 14.85 2.75
N ILE A 355 17.55 14.14 2.97
CA ILE A 355 16.71 14.29 4.17
C ILE A 355 16.87 13.03 5.01
N GLY A 356 17.39 13.21 6.23
CA GLY A 356 17.48 12.15 7.21
C GLY A 356 16.11 11.88 7.83
N GLN A 357 15.77 10.59 8.00
CA GLN A 357 14.57 10.17 8.69
C GLN A 357 14.95 9.56 10.04
N LYS A 358 14.17 9.87 11.06
CA LYS A 358 14.26 9.23 12.36
C LYS A 358 12.93 8.60 12.70
N TYR A 359 12.91 7.29 12.86
CA TYR A 359 11.74 6.61 13.42
C TYR A 359 11.52 7.05 14.87
N VAL A 360 10.27 7.31 15.22
CA VAL A 360 9.88 7.68 16.59
C VAL A 360 9.00 6.60 17.20
N CYS A 361 7.83 6.36 16.68
CA CYS A 361 6.93 5.30 17.15
C CYS A 361 5.81 5.04 16.13
N ASP A 362 5.14 3.91 16.28
CA ASP A 362 3.88 3.60 15.60
C ASP A 362 2.73 3.86 16.57
N VAL A 363 1.96 4.90 16.31
CA VAL A 363 0.86 5.31 17.19
C VAL A 363 -0.37 4.42 16.96
N GLY A 364 -0.96 3.95 18.04
CA GLY A 364 -2.19 3.18 18.02
C GLY A 364 -2.03 1.68 17.76
N VAL A 365 -0.80 1.18 17.66
CA VAL A 365 -0.50 -0.24 17.41
C VAL A 365 0.51 -0.74 18.43
N SER A 366 0.27 -1.92 18.97
CA SER A 366 1.19 -2.59 19.90
C SER A 366 2.33 -3.31 19.17
N GLY A 367 3.34 -3.70 19.94
CA GLY A 367 4.52 -4.40 19.44
C GLY A 367 5.59 -3.44 18.93
N GLU A 368 6.61 -4.00 18.32
CA GLU A 368 7.75 -3.26 17.76
C GLU A 368 7.84 -3.51 16.26
N PRO A 369 7.63 -2.48 15.43
CA PRO A 369 7.81 -2.63 14.00
C PRO A 369 9.28 -3.00 13.65
N PRO A 370 9.51 -3.73 12.57
CA PRO A 370 8.61 -4.05 11.48
C PRO A 370 7.66 -5.22 11.73
N TYR A 371 7.55 -5.75 12.93
CA TYR A 371 6.72 -6.89 13.37
C TYR A 371 6.98 -8.21 12.62
N GLN A 372 7.99 -8.26 11.82
CA GLN A 372 8.30 -9.43 11.01
C GLN A 372 8.78 -10.58 11.88
N THR A 373 8.22 -11.71 11.59
CA THR A 373 8.56 -13.00 12.17
C THR A 373 9.18 -13.91 11.09
N PRO A 374 9.81 -15.02 11.43
CA PRO A 374 10.45 -15.91 10.44
C PRO A 374 9.50 -16.44 9.34
N ASP A 375 8.20 -16.38 9.55
CA ASP A 375 7.17 -16.72 8.55
C ASP A 375 6.88 -15.58 7.55
N GLY A 376 7.56 -14.46 7.66
CA GLY A 376 7.44 -13.33 6.75
C GLY A 376 6.22 -12.44 6.96
N THR A 377 5.37 -12.68 7.98
CA THR A 377 4.18 -11.86 8.19
C THR A 377 4.48 -10.57 8.93
N GLY A 378 3.99 -9.44 8.41
CA GLY A 378 4.03 -8.13 9.08
C GLY A 378 2.76 -7.83 9.89
N GLY A 379 2.81 -6.78 10.72
CA GLY A 379 1.68 -6.31 11.51
C GLY A 379 1.47 -7.03 12.85
N TRP A 380 0.93 -6.30 13.81
CA TRP A 380 0.48 -6.85 15.08
C TRP A 380 -1.05 -6.94 15.08
N SER A 381 -1.64 -8.10 14.75
CA SER A 381 -3.08 -8.33 14.55
C SER A 381 -3.65 -7.73 13.26
N GLY A 382 -4.87 -8.14 12.90
CA GLY A 382 -5.58 -7.74 11.70
C GLY A 382 -5.99 -6.28 11.68
N ASP A 383 -6.09 -5.71 10.48
CA ASP A 383 -6.29 -4.28 10.27
C ASP A 383 -7.75 -3.85 10.15
N TYR A 384 -8.63 -4.65 9.59
CA TYR A 384 -9.95 -4.19 9.14
C TYR A 384 -11.06 -4.37 10.18
N TRP A 385 -11.21 -5.57 10.78
CA TRP A 385 -12.30 -5.87 11.72
C TRP A 385 -11.89 -5.65 13.18
N GLU A 386 -12.90 -5.60 14.04
CA GLU A 386 -12.73 -5.62 15.49
C GLU A 386 -12.07 -6.92 15.98
N PRO A 387 -11.39 -6.90 17.12
CA PRO A 387 -10.96 -8.09 17.83
C PRO A 387 -12.12 -9.09 18.03
N SER A 388 -11.91 -10.35 17.66
CA SER A 388 -12.97 -11.34 17.63
C SER A 388 -12.74 -12.52 18.55
N TYR A 389 -11.49 -12.90 18.79
CA TYR A 389 -11.16 -14.06 19.62
C TYR A 389 -9.80 -13.93 20.30
N VAL A 390 -9.71 -14.62 21.42
CA VAL A 390 -8.46 -14.95 22.09
C VAL A 390 -8.54 -16.38 22.58
N ALA A 391 -7.43 -17.13 22.51
CA ALA A 391 -7.29 -18.47 23.08
C ALA A 391 -5.88 -18.65 23.62
N THR A 392 -5.71 -19.54 24.59
CA THR A 392 -4.42 -19.77 25.25
C THR A 392 -4.13 -21.25 25.37
N GLU A 393 -2.88 -21.67 25.14
CA GLU A 393 -2.39 -23.00 25.45
C GLU A 393 -0.89 -22.91 25.80
N GLY A 394 -0.53 -23.34 27.04
CA GLY A 394 0.85 -23.23 27.51
C GLY A 394 1.34 -21.77 27.57
N ASP A 395 2.40 -21.47 26.81
CA ASP A 395 2.96 -20.13 26.67
C ASP A 395 2.38 -19.32 25.49
N ALA A 396 1.48 -19.91 24.73
CA ALA A 396 0.89 -19.29 23.56
C ALA A 396 -0.37 -18.51 23.91
N VAL A 397 -0.48 -17.30 23.36
CA VAL A 397 -1.72 -16.52 23.27
C VAL A 397 -2.01 -16.31 21.80
N ILE A 398 -3.16 -16.79 21.34
CA ILE A 398 -3.64 -16.63 19.98
C ILE A 398 -4.67 -15.51 19.97
N LEU A 399 -4.40 -14.48 19.19
CA LEU A 399 -5.22 -13.28 19.09
C LEU A 399 -5.62 -13.06 17.63
N GLY A 400 -6.82 -12.54 17.40
CA GLY A 400 -7.15 -12.22 16.02
C GLY A 400 -8.48 -11.52 15.82
N THR A 401 -8.72 -11.26 14.54
CA THR A 401 -9.92 -10.65 13.99
C THR A 401 -10.59 -11.61 13.04
N GLY A 402 -11.91 -11.48 12.87
CA GLY A 402 -12.67 -12.34 11.95
C GLY A 402 -12.30 -12.14 10.48
N ASN A 403 -11.74 -10.98 10.13
CA ASN A 403 -11.30 -10.62 8.79
C ASN A 403 -10.23 -9.52 8.86
N ALA A 404 -9.36 -9.47 7.87
CA ALA A 404 -8.41 -8.39 7.64
C ALA A 404 -8.23 -8.22 6.13
N GLU A 405 -7.61 -7.16 5.67
CA GLU A 405 -7.37 -6.94 4.24
C GLU A 405 -5.92 -7.25 3.86
N ALA A 406 -4.96 -6.76 4.61
CA ALA A 406 -3.55 -6.95 4.27
C ALA A 406 -2.65 -7.39 5.43
N ALA A 407 -3.10 -7.32 6.68
CA ALA A 407 -2.34 -7.79 7.85
C ALA A 407 -2.71 -9.23 8.24
N PRO A 408 -1.95 -9.91 9.08
CA PRO A 408 -2.30 -11.24 9.56
C PRO A 408 -3.61 -11.21 10.34
N TYR A 409 -4.56 -12.05 9.95
CA TYR A 409 -5.87 -12.14 10.63
C TYR A 409 -5.72 -12.69 12.04
N THR A 410 -4.78 -13.59 12.22
CA THR A 410 -4.46 -14.24 13.47
C THR A 410 -2.98 -14.14 13.75
N ILE A 411 -2.60 -13.84 14.98
CA ILE A 411 -1.23 -13.89 15.46
C ILE A 411 -1.11 -14.81 16.67
N ARG A 412 0.05 -15.43 16.83
CA ARG A 412 0.50 -15.99 18.09
C ARG A 412 1.43 -15.00 18.77
N THR A 413 1.22 -14.76 20.04
CA THR A 413 2.14 -14.06 20.92
C THR A 413 2.58 -14.99 22.05
N ASP A 414 3.68 -14.62 22.72
CA ASP A 414 3.99 -15.15 24.05
C ASP A 414 3.09 -14.49 25.11
N LEU A 415 3.25 -14.89 26.37
CA LEU A 415 2.47 -14.35 27.49
C LEU A 415 2.76 -12.85 27.77
N GLU A 416 3.80 -12.29 27.15
CA GLU A 416 4.14 -10.86 27.24
C GLU A 416 3.59 -10.03 26.06
N GLY A 417 2.94 -10.68 25.09
CA GLY A 417 2.36 -10.05 23.92
C GLY A 417 3.35 -9.84 22.76
N ARG A 418 4.53 -10.46 22.79
CA ARG A 418 5.48 -10.42 21.68
C ARG A 418 5.06 -11.41 20.61
N LYS A 419 4.83 -10.88 19.40
CA LYS A 419 4.40 -11.68 18.24
C LYS A 419 5.47 -12.71 17.89
N GLN A 420 5.05 -13.94 17.60
CA GLN A 420 5.90 -15.05 17.21
C GLN A 420 5.65 -15.51 15.76
N TRP A 421 4.39 -15.50 15.34
CA TRP A 421 4.00 -15.70 13.94
C TRP A 421 2.65 -15.02 13.66
N GLY A 422 2.31 -14.91 12.37
CA GLY A 422 1.01 -14.49 11.90
C GLY A 422 0.51 -15.39 10.77
N THR A 423 -0.79 -15.37 10.52
CA THR A 423 -1.41 -16.13 9.42
C THR A 423 -2.62 -15.39 8.89
N THR A 424 -2.91 -15.57 7.61
CA THR A 424 -4.17 -15.13 6.99
C THR A 424 -5.33 -16.11 7.24
N ALA A 425 -5.08 -17.20 7.93
CA ALA A 425 -6.16 -18.10 8.37
C ALA A 425 -6.99 -17.39 9.46
N ALA A 426 -8.29 -17.39 9.29
CA ALA A 426 -9.24 -16.77 10.20
C ALA A 426 -10.53 -17.58 10.34
N GLY A 427 -11.22 -17.27 11.41
CA GLY A 427 -12.58 -17.68 11.70
C GLY A 427 -13.22 -16.65 12.62
N HIS A 428 -14.42 -16.89 13.07
CA HIS A 428 -15.09 -16.06 14.06
C HIS A 428 -15.10 -16.72 15.45
N THR A 429 -14.75 -17.99 15.50
CA THR A 429 -14.66 -18.81 16.70
C THR A 429 -13.38 -19.61 16.66
N LEU A 430 -12.65 -19.62 17.75
CA LEU A 430 -11.37 -20.30 17.90
C LEU A 430 -11.37 -21.20 19.13
N ALA A 431 -10.85 -22.41 18.96
CA ALA A 431 -10.41 -23.25 20.07
C ALA A 431 -8.98 -23.71 19.84
N VAL A 432 -8.25 -23.95 20.92
CA VAL A 432 -6.91 -24.57 20.90
C VAL A 432 -6.96 -25.89 21.65
N HIS A 433 -6.31 -26.92 21.11
CA HIS A 433 -6.27 -28.24 21.71
C HIS A 433 -5.08 -29.05 21.21
N LYS A 434 -4.24 -29.51 22.13
CA LYS A 434 -3.08 -30.40 21.85
C LYS A 434 -2.17 -29.86 20.74
N GLY A 435 -1.75 -28.62 20.87
CA GLY A 435 -0.82 -27.99 19.92
C GLY A 435 -1.43 -27.63 18.56
N CYS A 436 -2.75 -27.69 18.44
CA CYS A 436 -3.48 -27.26 17.24
C CYS A 436 -4.51 -26.20 17.57
N GLY A 437 -4.70 -25.26 16.64
CA GLY A 437 -5.82 -24.32 16.65
C GLY A 437 -6.89 -24.74 15.64
N TYR A 438 -8.15 -24.44 15.96
CA TYR A 438 -9.31 -24.77 15.15
C TYR A 438 -10.20 -23.56 14.99
N PHE A 439 -10.41 -23.12 13.75
CA PHE A 439 -11.29 -22.02 13.41
C PHE A 439 -12.62 -22.49 12.86
N VAL A 440 -13.69 -21.83 13.24
CA VAL A 440 -14.99 -21.93 12.59
C VAL A 440 -15.42 -20.58 12.05
N ALA A 441 -15.73 -20.50 10.77
CA ALA A 441 -16.27 -19.31 10.15
C ALA A 441 -17.80 -19.25 10.33
N TRP A 442 -18.35 -18.02 10.50
CA TRP A 442 -19.80 -17.79 10.54
C TRP A 442 -20.36 -17.48 9.16
N ALA A 443 -19.49 -17.00 8.26
CA ALA A 443 -19.87 -16.59 6.94
C ALA A 443 -20.37 -17.75 6.07
N SER A 444 -20.77 -17.42 4.86
CA SER A 444 -21.38 -18.35 3.89
C SER A 444 -20.56 -19.61 3.58
N ASP A 445 -19.25 -19.58 3.82
CA ASP A 445 -18.41 -20.75 3.67
C ASP A 445 -18.54 -21.75 4.83
N GLY A 446 -18.83 -21.28 6.05
CA GLY A 446 -19.09 -22.12 7.22
C GLY A 446 -18.03 -23.16 7.53
N ASN A 447 -16.77 -22.87 7.21
CA ASN A 447 -15.70 -23.86 7.21
C ASN A 447 -15.08 -24.06 8.60
N LEU A 448 -14.78 -25.32 8.92
CA LEU A 448 -13.90 -25.72 10.03
C LEU A 448 -12.49 -25.91 9.46
N LYS A 449 -11.52 -25.21 10.04
CA LYS A 449 -10.12 -25.21 9.63
C LYS A 449 -9.24 -25.61 10.80
N LYS A 450 -8.10 -26.24 10.51
CA LYS A 450 -7.12 -26.66 11.50
C LYS A 450 -5.74 -26.09 11.16
N PHE A 451 -5.01 -25.60 12.16
CA PHE A 451 -3.63 -25.14 12.00
C PHE A 451 -2.74 -25.59 13.15
N ASP A 452 -1.47 -25.71 12.88
CA ASP A 452 -0.43 -26.02 13.86
C ASP A 452 -0.14 -24.80 14.72
N LEU A 453 -0.18 -24.96 16.03
CA LEU A 453 -0.03 -23.84 16.97
C LEU A 453 1.41 -23.31 17.02
N ALA A 454 2.41 -24.14 16.74
CA ALA A 454 3.81 -23.71 16.77
C ALA A 454 4.17 -22.85 15.55
N THR A 455 3.59 -23.13 14.40
CA THR A 455 4.00 -22.53 13.13
C THR A 455 2.92 -21.64 12.47
N GLY A 456 1.66 -21.70 12.92
CA GLY A 456 0.53 -21.01 12.27
C GLY A 456 0.08 -21.62 10.92
N ARG A 457 0.75 -22.69 10.46
CA ARG A 457 0.45 -23.30 9.16
C ARG A 457 -0.78 -24.17 9.22
N MET A 458 -1.59 -24.10 8.17
CA MET A 458 -2.76 -24.95 8.00
C MET A 458 -2.34 -26.43 7.96
N THR A 459 -3.08 -27.28 8.67
CA THR A 459 -2.86 -28.74 8.71
C THR A 459 -4.12 -29.48 8.31
N ALA A 460 -3.96 -30.69 7.79
CA ALA A 460 -5.09 -31.51 7.38
C ALA A 460 -5.72 -32.27 8.55
N PHE A 461 -7.01 -32.54 8.45
CA PHE A 461 -7.71 -33.56 9.24
C PHE A 461 -7.30 -34.97 8.80
N SER A 462 -7.67 -36.01 9.55
CA SER A 462 -7.25 -37.39 9.28
C SER A 462 -7.65 -37.88 7.88
N GLY A 463 -8.66 -37.29 7.26
CA GLY A 463 -9.06 -37.54 5.87
C GLY A 463 -8.25 -36.82 4.80
N GLY A 464 -7.16 -36.12 5.17
CA GLY A 464 -6.29 -35.37 4.24
C GLY A 464 -6.82 -34.00 3.82
N GLN A 465 -8.00 -33.59 4.28
CA GLN A 465 -8.58 -32.27 3.94
C GLN A 465 -8.10 -31.19 4.91
N PRO A 466 -7.60 -30.04 4.43
CA PRO A 466 -7.18 -28.94 5.30
C PRO A 466 -8.37 -28.12 5.81
N MET A 467 -9.55 -28.30 5.22
CA MET A 467 -10.76 -27.53 5.48
C MET A 467 -12.00 -28.39 5.24
N LEU A 468 -12.95 -28.34 6.17
CA LEU A 468 -14.20 -29.08 6.12
C LEU A 468 -15.37 -28.13 6.35
N LYS A 469 -16.54 -28.47 5.83
CA LYS A 469 -17.75 -27.72 6.15
C LYS A 469 -18.16 -28.02 7.60
N ALA A 470 -18.19 -26.97 8.44
CA ALA A 470 -18.68 -27.11 9.80
C ALA A 470 -20.19 -27.42 9.82
N PRO A 471 -20.68 -28.29 10.74
CA PRO A 471 -22.09 -28.55 10.86
C PRO A 471 -22.85 -27.33 11.36
N GLY A 472 -24.16 -27.32 11.12
CA GLY A 472 -25.07 -26.27 11.57
C GLY A 472 -25.14 -25.04 10.66
N ALA A 473 -26.01 -24.12 11.02
CA ALA A 473 -26.25 -22.85 10.32
C ALA A 473 -26.14 -21.64 11.28
N GLY A 474 -25.98 -20.45 10.70
CA GLY A 474 -25.93 -19.18 11.44
C GLY A 474 -24.68 -19.01 12.30
N PRO A 475 -24.74 -18.11 13.31
CA PRO A 475 -23.62 -17.84 14.21
C PRO A 475 -23.24 -19.08 15.05
N ARG A 476 -21.98 -19.46 15.00
CA ARG A 476 -21.35 -20.54 15.76
C ARG A 476 -20.33 -19.92 16.71
N ARG A 477 -20.78 -19.52 17.90
CA ARG A 477 -19.99 -18.68 18.81
C ARG A 477 -19.09 -19.48 19.76
N GLY A 478 -19.43 -20.73 20.05
CA GLY A 478 -18.69 -21.56 20.99
C GLY A 478 -18.09 -22.77 20.31
N LEU A 479 -16.80 -23.05 20.57
CA LEU A 479 -16.10 -24.27 20.21
C LEU A 479 -15.24 -24.68 21.40
N ALA A 480 -15.45 -25.87 21.96
CA ALA A 480 -14.69 -26.35 23.11
C ALA A 480 -14.39 -27.85 23.00
N ALA A 481 -13.16 -28.26 23.33
CA ALA A 481 -12.79 -29.67 23.42
C ALA A 481 -13.37 -30.26 24.75
N ILE A 482 -14.34 -31.14 24.63
CA ILE A 482 -14.97 -31.77 25.82
C ILE A 482 -14.20 -32.99 26.32
N ASP A 483 -13.44 -33.59 25.44
CA ASP A 483 -12.50 -34.69 25.73
C ASP A 483 -11.35 -34.71 24.71
N ALA A 484 -10.53 -35.75 24.75
CA ALA A 484 -9.37 -35.89 23.87
C ALA A 484 -9.70 -35.99 22.37
N ASN A 485 -10.97 -36.34 22.03
CA ASN A 485 -11.38 -36.71 20.68
C ASN A 485 -12.64 -35.97 20.19
N THR A 486 -13.26 -35.13 21.03
CA THR A 486 -14.56 -34.54 20.72
C THR A 486 -14.59 -33.04 21.02
N PHE A 487 -14.97 -32.24 19.99
CA PHE A 487 -15.41 -30.85 20.19
C PHE A 487 -16.94 -30.78 20.35
N ALA A 488 -17.38 -29.83 21.16
CA ALA A 488 -18.72 -29.25 21.09
C ALA A 488 -18.68 -27.94 20.32
N LEU A 489 -19.59 -27.77 19.36
CA LEU A 489 -19.79 -26.56 18.57
C LEU A 489 -21.21 -26.05 18.75
N SER A 490 -21.38 -24.79 19.19
CA SER A 490 -22.70 -24.19 19.36
C SER A 490 -23.29 -23.74 18.00
N SER A 491 -24.58 -23.95 17.81
CA SER A 491 -25.41 -23.44 16.72
C SER A 491 -26.62 -22.72 17.32
N GLU A 492 -26.52 -21.40 17.46
CA GLU A 492 -27.52 -20.55 18.11
C GLU A 492 -28.87 -20.59 17.38
N SER A 493 -28.83 -20.58 16.05
CA SER A 493 -30.05 -20.58 15.23
C SER A 493 -30.77 -21.95 15.15
N GLU A 494 -30.13 -23.01 15.61
CA GLU A 494 -30.68 -24.35 15.57
C GLU A 494 -30.95 -24.95 16.95
N ASP A 495 -30.69 -24.15 18.01
CA ASP A 495 -30.90 -24.57 19.42
C ASP A 495 -30.21 -25.88 19.78
N LYS A 496 -28.93 -26.06 19.34
CA LYS A 496 -28.18 -27.30 19.61
C LYS A 496 -26.67 -27.14 19.66
N LEU A 497 -26.03 -28.13 20.22
CA LEU A 497 -24.60 -28.36 20.16
C LEU A 497 -24.29 -29.53 19.23
N TYR A 498 -23.42 -29.32 18.25
CA TYR A 498 -22.86 -30.39 17.46
C TYR A 498 -21.64 -30.99 18.12
N LEU A 499 -21.56 -32.31 18.12
CA LEU A 499 -20.39 -33.07 18.58
C LEU A 499 -19.54 -33.43 17.37
N ILE A 500 -18.29 -33.01 17.37
CA ILE A 500 -17.37 -33.13 16.22
C ILE A 500 -16.18 -34.00 16.64
N ASP A 501 -15.80 -34.96 15.81
CA ASP A 501 -14.55 -35.70 15.98
C ASP A 501 -13.37 -34.81 15.69
N ILE A 502 -12.43 -34.66 16.63
CA ILE A 502 -11.28 -33.75 16.52
C ILE A 502 -10.31 -34.18 15.41
N ALA A 503 -10.15 -35.50 15.22
CA ALA A 503 -9.22 -36.02 14.23
C ALA A 503 -9.73 -35.87 12.80
N SER A 504 -10.98 -36.27 12.56
CA SER A 504 -11.59 -36.20 11.23
C SER A 504 -12.25 -34.86 10.92
N GLY A 505 -12.68 -34.10 11.93
CA GLY A 505 -13.47 -32.87 11.76
C GLY A 505 -14.95 -33.12 11.44
N GLU A 506 -15.39 -34.35 11.43
CA GLU A 506 -16.76 -34.74 11.08
C GLU A 506 -17.69 -34.73 12.30
N ALA A 507 -18.97 -34.42 12.07
CA ALA A 507 -19.99 -34.50 13.10
C ALA A 507 -20.30 -35.94 13.50
N LYS A 508 -20.29 -36.22 14.80
CA LYS A 508 -20.67 -37.50 15.41
C LYS A 508 -22.14 -37.53 15.83
N GLY A 509 -22.75 -36.37 15.96
CA GLY A 509 -24.10 -36.18 16.43
C GLY A 509 -24.37 -34.79 16.96
N ASP A 510 -25.52 -34.58 17.55
CA ASP A 510 -25.88 -33.31 18.19
C ASP A 510 -26.72 -33.57 19.45
N VAL A 511 -26.76 -32.53 20.33
CA VAL A 511 -27.62 -32.49 21.52
C VAL A 511 -28.37 -31.18 21.60
N PRO A 512 -29.61 -31.13 22.10
CA PRO A 512 -30.39 -29.90 22.19
C PRO A 512 -29.84 -28.99 23.27
N LEU A 513 -29.76 -27.69 22.97
CA LEU A 513 -29.50 -26.64 23.94
C LEU A 513 -30.09 -25.32 23.43
N PRO A 514 -31.05 -24.72 24.15
CA PRO A 514 -31.68 -23.47 23.68
C PRO A 514 -30.70 -22.31 23.57
N ALA A 515 -30.72 -21.57 22.46
CA ALA A 515 -29.95 -20.37 22.20
C ALA A 515 -28.47 -20.44 22.70
N PRO A 516 -27.68 -21.45 22.28
CA PRO A 516 -26.32 -21.64 22.76
C PRO A 516 -25.38 -20.63 22.15
N LYS A 517 -24.57 -19.97 22.97
CA LYS A 517 -23.51 -19.03 22.53
C LYS A 517 -22.13 -19.60 22.85
N GLY A 518 -21.41 -18.98 23.80
CA GLY A 518 -20.07 -19.39 24.20
C GLY A 518 -20.04 -20.74 24.90
N LEU A 519 -18.95 -21.48 24.68
CA LEU A 519 -18.67 -22.77 25.32
C LEU A 519 -17.29 -22.74 25.97
N ALA A 520 -17.12 -23.41 27.09
CA ALA A 520 -15.82 -23.68 27.69
C ALA A 520 -15.82 -25.04 28.40
N ALA A 521 -14.71 -25.77 28.32
CA ALA A 521 -14.47 -27.00 29.04
C ALA A 521 -13.49 -26.75 30.20
N ASP A 522 -13.74 -27.40 31.35
CA ASP A 522 -12.92 -27.26 32.54
C ASP A 522 -11.67 -28.16 32.57
N GLY A 523 -11.41 -28.90 31.49
CA GLY A 523 -10.33 -29.87 31.41
C GLY A 523 -10.49 -31.09 32.29
N LYS A 524 -11.59 -31.20 33.06
CA LYS A 524 -11.91 -32.28 34.00
C LYS A 524 -13.17 -33.06 33.58
N GLY A 525 -13.65 -32.82 32.33
CA GLY A 525 -14.85 -33.42 31.78
C GLY A 525 -16.14 -32.62 31.98
N GLY A 526 -16.05 -31.41 32.51
CA GLY A 526 -17.19 -30.48 32.62
C GLY A 526 -17.25 -29.57 31.39
N LEU A 527 -18.40 -29.44 30.76
CA LEU A 527 -18.71 -28.50 29.70
C LEU A 527 -19.66 -27.43 30.25
N TYR A 528 -19.30 -26.19 30.02
CA TYR A 528 -20.14 -25.02 30.35
C TYR A 528 -20.58 -24.31 29.07
N ALA A 529 -21.77 -23.75 29.09
CA ALA A 529 -22.35 -23.01 27.97
C ALA A 529 -23.07 -21.75 28.45
N VAL A 530 -23.13 -20.77 27.59
CA VAL A 530 -24.16 -19.74 27.61
C VAL A 530 -25.38 -20.29 26.90
N SER A 531 -26.54 -20.27 27.55
CA SER A 531 -27.85 -20.60 26.97
C SER A 531 -28.78 -19.43 27.20
N GLY A 532 -29.09 -18.68 26.15
CA GLY A 532 -29.81 -17.41 26.23
C GLY A 532 -29.11 -16.39 27.13
N ARG A 533 -29.64 -16.17 28.33
CA ARG A 533 -29.06 -15.25 29.35
C ARG A 533 -28.45 -16.00 30.55
N ASP A 534 -28.49 -17.30 30.56
CA ASP A 534 -27.99 -18.13 31.65
C ASP A 534 -26.62 -18.73 31.29
N VAL A 535 -25.80 -18.95 32.30
CA VAL A 535 -24.56 -19.73 32.20
C VAL A 535 -24.70 -20.97 33.05
N GLY A 536 -24.37 -22.12 32.52
CA GLY A 536 -24.52 -23.38 33.24
C GLY A 536 -23.70 -24.51 32.70
N ARG A 537 -23.75 -25.64 33.43
CA ARG A 537 -23.11 -26.89 33.01
C ARG A 537 -24.02 -27.64 32.05
N VAL A 538 -23.45 -28.24 31.03
CA VAL A 538 -24.13 -29.04 30.02
C VAL A 538 -23.64 -30.48 30.12
N ASP A 539 -24.57 -31.46 30.13
CA ASP A 539 -24.25 -32.85 29.87
C ASP A 539 -24.11 -33.05 28.34
N PRO A 540 -22.89 -33.30 27.82
CA PRO A 540 -22.68 -33.43 26.37
C PRO A 540 -23.35 -34.67 25.75
N LYS A 541 -23.89 -35.58 26.53
CA LYS A 541 -24.59 -36.76 26.03
C LYS A 541 -26.09 -36.54 25.83
N THR A 542 -26.67 -35.68 26.68
CA THR A 542 -28.13 -35.50 26.72
C THR A 542 -28.57 -34.08 26.38
N GLY A 543 -27.65 -33.10 26.42
CA GLY A 543 -27.96 -31.69 26.33
C GLY A 543 -28.56 -31.11 27.63
N ALA A 544 -28.69 -31.90 28.71
CA ALA A 544 -29.23 -31.39 29.97
C ALA A 544 -28.42 -30.24 30.52
N PHE A 545 -29.10 -29.10 30.71
CA PHE A 545 -28.48 -27.83 31.16
C PHE A 545 -28.80 -27.56 32.61
N THR A 546 -27.77 -27.34 33.43
CA THR A 546 -27.89 -26.97 34.85
C THR A 546 -27.29 -25.58 35.02
N PRO A 547 -28.12 -24.54 35.20
CA PRO A 547 -27.62 -23.18 35.34
C PRO A 547 -26.87 -22.99 36.67
N ILE A 548 -25.71 -22.30 36.61
CA ILE A 548 -24.95 -21.82 37.76
C ILE A 548 -25.14 -20.31 37.98
N ALA A 549 -25.47 -19.57 36.92
CA ALA A 549 -25.84 -18.16 36.98
C ALA A 549 -26.99 -17.87 36.02
N LYS A 550 -27.93 -17.03 36.41
CA LYS A 550 -29.13 -16.74 35.63
C LYS A 550 -29.28 -15.24 35.39
N ASP A 551 -30.04 -14.92 34.34
CA ASP A 551 -30.46 -13.55 33.99
C ASP A 551 -29.29 -12.58 33.85
N LEU A 552 -28.15 -13.05 33.35
CA LEU A 552 -26.96 -12.23 33.12
C LEU A 552 -27.21 -11.20 32.01
N ASP A 553 -26.49 -10.08 32.07
CA ASP A 553 -26.64 -8.96 31.15
C ASP A 553 -25.86 -9.21 29.87
N ASP A 554 -26.51 -9.79 28.87
CA ASP A 554 -25.97 -10.15 27.53
C ASP A 554 -24.67 -10.98 27.59
N PRO A 555 -24.70 -12.20 28.16
CA PRO A 555 -23.53 -13.07 28.19
C PRO A 555 -23.12 -13.55 26.80
N GLN A 556 -21.81 -13.55 26.51
CA GLN A 556 -21.29 -13.90 25.20
C GLN A 556 -20.43 -15.18 25.20
N LEU A 557 -19.18 -15.08 25.62
CA LEU A 557 -18.21 -16.17 25.55
C LEU A 557 -17.74 -16.57 26.94
N LEU A 558 -17.21 -17.78 27.03
CA LEU A 558 -16.76 -18.40 28.28
C LEU A 558 -15.28 -18.79 28.21
N ALA A 559 -14.64 -18.80 29.37
CA ALA A 559 -13.34 -19.44 29.57
C ALA A 559 -13.31 -20.11 30.95
N CYS A 560 -12.64 -21.24 31.06
CA CYS A 560 -12.37 -21.88 32.34
C CYS A 560 -10.94 -21.68 32.78
N ASP A 561 -10.70 -21.45 34.08
CA ASP A 561 -9.36 -21.49 34.64
C ASP A 561 -8.95 -22.92 35.03
N ALA A 562 -7.66 -23.11 35.40
CA ALA A 562 -7.15 -24.41 35.81
C ALA A 562 -7.85 -25.01 37.06
N ALA A 563 -8.46 -24.17 37.90
CA ALA A 563 -9.25 -24.63 39.04
C ALA A 563 -10.65 -25.10 38.63
N GLY A 564 -11.14 -24.77 37.46
CA GLY A 564 -12.46 -25.07 36.94
C GLY A 564 -13.48 -23.97 37.17
N ASN A 565 -13.03 -22.76 37.58
CA ASN A 565 -13.89 -21.60 37.64
C ASN A 565 -14.22 -21.09 36.24
N VAL A 566 -15.41 -20.51 36.09
CA VAL A 566 -15.96 -20.08 34.80
C VAL A 566 -15.96 -18.56 34.72
N CYS A 567 -15.26 -18.03 33.73
CA CYS A 567 -15.35 -16.62 33.34
C CYS A 567 -16.39 -16.44 32.23
N VAL A 568 -17.19 -15.38 32.30
CA VAL A 568 -18.16 -15.01 31.26
C VAL A 568 -18.05 -13.55 30.89
N SER A 569 -17.95 -13.23 29.59
CA SER A 569 -17.99 -11.86 29.09
C SER A 569 -19.43 -11.36 28.99
N LEU A 570 -19.68 -10.16 29.53
CA LEU A 570 -20.98 -9.51 29.61
C LEU A 570 -20.96 -8.20 28.83
N ARG A 571 -21.70 -8.13 27.73
CA ARG A 571 -21.68 -6.97 26.81
C ARG A 571 -22.73 -5.93 27.14
N GLY A 572 -23.84 -6.28 27.75
CA GLY A 572 -24.96 -5.37 28.04
C GLY A 572 -24.51 -4.08 28.70
N LYS A 573 -25.26 -3.57 29.64
CA LYS A 573 -24.89 -2.38 30.44
C LYS A 573 -23.75 -2.67 31.43
N THR A 574 -23.48 -3.94 31.70
CA THR A 574 -22.45 -4.38 32.65
C THR A 574 -21.02 -4.14 32.12
N MET A 575 -20.72 -4.42 30.86
CA MET A 575 -19.41 -4.25 30.22
C MET A 575 -18.23 -4.78 31.04
N GLN A 576 -18.35 -5.98 31.59
CA GLN A 576 -17.38 -6.64 32.46
C GLN A 576 -17.20 -8.10 32.08
N VAL A 577 -16.18 -8.75 32.65
CA VAL A 577 -16.08 -10.20 32.73
C VAL A 577 -16.29 -10.62 34.19
N TRP A 578 -17.21 -11.55 34.41
CA TRP A 578 -17.44 -12.09 35.75
C TRP A 578 -16.90 -13.51 35.83
N LYS A 579 -16.29 -13.84 36.99
CA LYS A 579 -15.76 -15.17 37.31
C LYS A 579 -16.63 -15.81 38.41
N PHE A 580 -17.05 -17.03 38.12
CA PHE A 580 -17.87 -17.85 39.03
C PHE A 580 -17.11 -19.11 39.44
N ASP A 581 -17.33 -19.62 40.63
CA ASP A 581 -16.98 -20.96 40.97
C ASP A 581 -17.99 -21.97 40.33
N PRO A 582 -17.70 -23.30 40.31
CA PRO A 582 -18.63 -24.27 39.78
C PRO A 582 -20.01 -24.34 40.45
N ALA A 583 -20.15 -23.76 41.69
CA ALA A 583 -21.41 -23.66 42.40
C ALA A 583 -22.20 -22.38 42.08
N GLY A 584 -21.62 -21.47 41.24
CA GLY A 584 -22.27 -20.23 40.82
C GLY A 584 -22.02 -19.01 41.73
N LYS A 585 -21.11 -19.13 42.68
CA LYS A 585 -20.69 -17.99 43.51
C LYS A 585 -19.76 -17.09 42.67
N VAL A 586 -20.05 -15.78 42.65
CA VAL A 586 -19.15 -14.79 42.02
C VAL A 586 -17.84 -14.71 42.81
N LEU A 587 -16.72 -14.95 42.17
CA LEU A 587 -15.37 -14.86 42.73
C LEU A 587 -14.74 -13.51 42.45
N GLU A 588 -14.88 -13.01 41.20
CA GLU A 588 -14.24 -11.77 40.73
C GLU A 588 -15.07 -11.11 39.64
N LYS A 589 -14.93 -9.79 39.50
CA LYS A 589 -15.51 -8.97 38.44
C LYS A 589 -14.41 -8.12 37.82
N PHE A 590 -14.00 -8.46 36.61
CA PHE A 590 -12.95 -7.76 35.91
C PHE A 590 -13.49 -6.56 35.15
N GLY A 591 -12.78 -5.45 35.26
CA GLY A 591 -13.14 -4.18 34.61
C GLY A 591 -14.13 -3.35 35.43
N LYS A 592 -14.27 -2.08 35.04
CA LYS A 592 -15.17 -1.11 35.70
C LYS A 592 -16.63 -1.40 35.34
N PRO A 593 -17.57 -1.36 36.32
CA PRO A 593 -18.98 -1.48 36.02
C PRO A 593 -19.46 -0.42 35.01
N GLY A 594 -20.19 -0.84 34.01
CA GLY A 594 -20.62 0.01 32.90
C GLY A 594 -19.53 0.30 31.85
N GLY A 595 -18.33 -0.27 32.03
CA GLY A 595 -17.24 -0.17 31.11
C GLY A 595 -16.59 1.22 30.97
N ARG A 596 -15.96 1.48 29.84
CA ARG A 596 -15.47 2.81 29.47
C ARG A 596 -16.48 3.56 28.59
N PRO A 597 -16.43 4.90 28.57
CA PRO A 597 -17.27 5.67 27.65
C PRO A 597 -17.05 5.27 26.19
N THR A 598 -18.11 5.19 25.41
CA THR A 598 -18.02 5.02 23.96
C THR A 598 -17.49 6.27 23.25
N LEU A 599 -17.68 7.43 23.86
CA LEU A 599 -17.24 8.75 23.39
C LEU A 599 -16.69 9.53 24.58
N GLY A 600 -15.56 10.20 24.41
CA GLY A 600 -14.86 10.96 25.44
C GLY A 600 -13.62 10.27 25.97
N ARG A 601 -13.19 10.61 27.18
CA ARG A 601 -11.93 10.14 27.77
C ARG A 601 -11.80 8.62 27.81
N PHE A 602 -10.63 8.14 27.39
CA PHE A 602 -10.29 6.73 27.49
C PHE A 602 -10.03 6.34 28.94
N ASP A 603 -10.73 5.30 29.42
CA ASP A 603 -10.53 4.73 30.75
C ASP A 603 -9.99 3.29 30.61
N PRO A 604 -8.71 3.04 30.90
CA PRO A 604 -8.13 1.70 30.74
C PRO A 604 -8.71 0.68 31.72
N ALA A 605 -9.29 1.12 32.82
CA ALA A 605 -9.98 0.23 33.78
C ALA A 605 -11.36 -0.23 33.30
N GLY A 606 -11.93 0.43 32.29
CA GLY A 606 -13.20 0.04 31.66
C GLY A 606 -13.00 -0.80 30.42
N MET A 607 -13.84 -1.79 30.20
CA MET A 607 -13.96 -2.54 28.95
C MET A 607 -15.04 -1.91 28.06
N LEU A 608 -14.95 -2.13 26.76
CA LEU A 608 -16.01 -1.78 25.80
C LEU A 608 -16.31 -2.99 24.93
N GLN A 609 -17.57 -3.49 25.01
CA GLN A 609 -17.97 -4.67 24.24
C GLN A 609 -17.06 -5.90 24.49
N PRO A 610 -16.77 -6.31 25.76
CA PRO A 610 -15.93 -7.48 26.02
C PRO A 610 -16.53 -8.71 25.35
N TYR A 611 -15.71 -9.46 24.61
CA TYR A 611 -16.20 -10.55 23.77
C TYR A 611 -15.40 -11.84 23.95
N GLY A 612 -14.34 -12.07 23.17
CA GLY A 612 -13.48 -13.25 23.31
C GLY A 612 -12.67 -13.19 24.59
N ILE A 613 -12.65 -14.28 25.33
CA ILE A 613 -11.93 -14.39 26.60
C ILE A 613 -11.18 -15.70 26.71
N ALA A 614 -10.02 -15.68 27.35
CA ALA A 614 -9.23 -16.87 27.69
C ALA A 614 -8.46 -16.63 29.00
N VAL A 615 -8.11 -17.70 29.71
CA VAL A 615 -7.27 -17.65 30.90
C VAL A 615 -5.92 -18.28 30.59
N ASP A 616 -4.82 -17.55 30.79
CA ASP A 616 -3.47 -18.05 30.50
C ASP A 616 -2.87 -18.92 31.62
N ALA A 617 -1.70 -19.48 31.36
CA ALA A 617 -0.99 -20.35 32.31
C ALA A 617 -0.63 -19.65 33.63
N ASN A 618 -0.58 -18.32 33.68
CA ASN A 618 -0.35 -17.52 34.88
C ASN A 618 -1.67 -17.15 35.60
N GLY A 619 -2.81 -17.65 35.13
CA GLY A 619 -4.13 -17.34 35.65
C GLY A 619 -4.66 -15.96 35.27
N ARG A 620 -3.99 -15.23 34.35
CA ARG A 620 -4.46 -13.93 33.88
C ARG A 620 -5.59 -14.10 32.86
N LEU A 621 -6.61 -13.26 32.98
CA LEU A 621 -7.71 -13.20 32.04
C LEU A 621 -7.35 -12.29 30.87
N TRP A 622 -7.32 -12.85 29.66
CA TRP A 622 -7.22 -12.11 28.41
C TRP A 622 -8.61 -11.84 27.86
N VAL A 623 -8.83 -10.61 27.40
CA VAL A 623 -10.10 -10.14 26.87
C VAL A 623 -9.86 -9.43 25.55
N CYS A 624 -10.57 -9.79 24.49
CA CYS A 624 -10.69 -8.97 23.31
C CYS A 624 -12.00 -8.17 23.36
N GLU A 625 -11.95 -6.93 22.93
CA GLU A 625 -13.10 -6.05 22.87
C GLU A 625 -13.60 -5.96 21.42
N ALA A 626 -14.89 -6.27 21.20
CA ALA A 626 -15.49 -6.21 19.87
C ALA A 626 -15.78 -4.76 19.48
N ASP A 627 -14.72 -3.95 19.45
CA ASP A 627 -14.72 -2.54 19.09
C ASP A 627 -13.47 -2.20 18.29
N ARG A 628 -13.60 -1.26 17.34
CA ARG A 628 -12.51 -0.88 16.44
C ARG A 628 -11.74 0.35 16.87
N GLU A 629 -12.25 1.09 17.86
CA GLU A 629 -11.77 2.44 18.16
C GLU A 629 -11.56 2.66 19.67
N PRO A 630 -10.39 2.28 20.15
CA PRO A 630 -9.32 1.48 19.55
C PRO A 630 -9.60 -0.02 19.59
N LYS A 631 -8.98 -0.80 18.70
CA LYS A 631 -8.98 -2.26 18.74
C LYS A 631 -8.18 -2.73 19.94
N ARG A 632 -8.83 -3.07 21.03
CA ARG A 632 -8.16 -3.37 22.28
C ARG A 632 -8.23 -4.85 22.66
N TYR A 633 -7.09 -5.37 23.07
CA TYR A 633 -6.94 -6.59 23.83
C TYR A 633 -6.40 -6.21 25.21
N SER A 634 -6.95 -6.74 26.28
CA SER A 634 -6.51 -6.45 27.63
C SER A 634 -6.25 -7.72 28.42
N ALA A 635 -5.25 -7.72 29.27
CA ALA A 635 -4.94 -8.83 30.15
C ALA A 635 -5.00 -8.36 31.61
N TRP A 636 -5.67 -9.17 32.44
CA TRP A 636 -6.04 -8.81 33.80
C TRP A 636 -5.48 -9.85 34.78
N ASN A 637 -4.91 -9.39 35.87
CA ASN A 637 -4.44 -10.26 36.94
C ASN A 637 -5.60 -11.00 37.62
N PRO A 638 -5.36 -12.15 38.27
CA PRO A 638 -6.39 -12.90 38.97
C PRO A 638 -7.19 -12.10 40.02
N ASP A 639 -6.61 -11.02 40.52
CA ASP A 639 -7.22 -10.11 41.53
C ASP A 639 -8.06 -8.97 40.90
N GLY A 640 -8.35 -9.04 39.61
CA GLY A 640 -9.15 -8.05 38.89
C GLY A 640 -8.41 -6.80 38.44
N THR A 641 -7.12 -6.64 38.74
CA THR A 641 -6.32 -5.48 38.29
C THR A 641 -5.88 -5.62 36.84
N LEU A 642 -5.92 -4.52 36.09
CA LEU A 642 -5.37 -4.51 34.72
C LEU A 642 -3.86 -4.72 34.77
N TRP A 643 -3.38 -5.77 34.06
CA TRP A 643 -1.96 -6.02 33.94
C TRP A 643 -1.38 -5.29 32.72
N LYS A 644 -1.98 -5.46 31.54
CA LYS A 644 -1.47 -4.88 30.30
C LYS A 644 -2.58 -4.76 29.26
N GLU A 645 -2.40 -3.82 28.35
CA GLU A 645 -3.27 -3.66 27.19
C GLU A 645 -2.46 -3.63 25.90
N PHE A 646 -3.09 -4.11 24.83
CA PHE A 646 -2.53 -4.21 23.50
C PHE A 646 -3.53 -3.65 22.49
N PHE A 647 -3.01 -3.07 21.44
CA PHE A 647 -3.83 -2.43 20.42
C PHE A 647 -3.52 -3.02 19.06
N GLY A 648 -4.54 -3.42 18.34
CA GLY A 648 -4.44 -4.00 17.00
C GLY A 648 -4.20 -2.95 15.92
N SER A 649 -3.77 -3.41 14.75
CA SER A 649 -3.48 -2.55 13.61
C SER A 649 -4.67 -1.71 13.18
N LEU A 650 -4.41 -0.47 12.82
CA LEU A 650 -5.43 0.44 12.29
C LEU A 650 -5.84 0.03 10.88
N PRO A 651 -7.12 0.23 10.47
CA PRO A 651 -7.56 -0.05 9.12
C PRO A 651 -6.73 0.73 8.10
N TYR A 652 -6.22 0.04 7.09
CA TYR A 652 -5.43 0.61 6.00
C TYR A 652 -4.25 1.48 6.46
N SER A 653 -3.66 1.17 7.60
CA SER A 653 -2.62 2.02 8.20
C SER A 653 -2.99 3.49 8.14
N THR A 654 -4.20 3.79 8.53
CA THR A 654 -4.78 5.13 8.39
C THR A 654 -3.81 6.17 8.88
N ALA A 655 -3.37 7.02 7.96
CA ALA A 655 -2.48 8.10 8.30
C ALA A 655 -3.10 8.96 9.40
N GLY A 656 -2.32 9.19 10.42
CA GLY A 656 -2.71 10.10 11.46
C GLY A 656 -2.77 11.54 10.96
N TYR A 657 -3.46 12.36 11.70
CA TYR A 657 -3.48 13.80 11.50
C TYR A 657 -3.19 14.49 12.82
N PHE A 658 -2.57 15.67 12.70
CA PHE A 658 -2.10 16.42 13.85
C PHE A 658 -3.09 17.49 14.27
N ASP A 659 -3.11 17.80 15.55
CA ASP A 659 -3.71 19.04 16.03
C ASP A 659 -2.76 20.21 15.70
N PRO A 660 -3.17 21.20 14.92
CA PRO A 660 -2.29 22.30 14.54
C PRO A 660 -1.89 23.21 15.70
N GLN A 661 -2.62 23.15 16.82
CA GLN A 661 -2.36 23.93 18.04
C GLN A 661 -1.63 23.14 19.12
N ASP A 662 -1.72 21.81 19.09
CA ASP A 662 -1.13 20.92 20.08
C ASP A 662 -0.64 19.62 19.41
N PRO A 663 0.56 19.63 18.84
CA PRO A 663 1.10 18.50 18.07
C PRO A 663 1.29 17.20 18.86
N GLU A 664 1.32 17.27 20.20
CA GLU A 664 1.34 16.07 21.04
C GLU A 664 0.00 15.30 20.98
N LYS A 665 -1.07 15.95 20.55
CA LYS A 665 -2.33 15.32 20.21
C LYS A 665 -2.30 14.82 18.79
N PHE A 666 -2.17 13.52 18.67
CA PHE A 666 -2.19 12.81 17.41
C PHE A 666 -3.52 12.07 17.27
N TYR A 667 -4.13 12.18 16.13
CA TYR A 667 -5.40 11.52 15.83
C TYR A 667 -5.20 10.44 14.80
N ALA A 668 -5.70 9.25 15.10
CA ALA A 668 -5.79 8.16 14.13
C ALA A 668 -7.23 7.63 14.16
N MET A 669 -7.89 7.62 13.04
CA MET A 669 -9.32 7.36 12.97
C MET A 669 -10.09 8.28 13.92
N SER A 670 -10.91 7.74 14.79
CA SER A 670 -11.72 8.45 15.78
C SER A 670 -11.08 8.50 17.16
N VAL A 671 -9.82 8.13 17.28
CA VAL A 671 -9.11 8.10 18.56
C VAL A 671 -8.06 9.18 18.60
N ARG A 672 -8.07 9.95 19.68
CA ARG A 672 -6.99 10.87 20.03
C ARG A 672 -5.99 10.14 20.91
N TYR A 673 -4.72 10.25 20.52
CA TYR A 673 -3.57 9.75 21.28
C TYR A 673 -2.73 10.91 21.79
N LEU A 674 -2.11 10.75 22.94
CA LEU A 674 -1.04 11.63 23.41
C LEU A 674 0.29 10.97 23.07
N VAL A 675 1.15 11.69 22.35
CA VAL A 675 2.44 11.19 21.86
C VAL A 675 3.57 11.97 22.52
N ASP A 676 4.51 11.24 23.13
CA ASP A 676 5.78 11.79 23.59
C ASP A 676 6.85 11.48 22.52
N TYR A 677 7.14 12.47 21.67
CA TYR A 677 8.09 12.32 20.57
C TYR A 677 9.55 12.14 21.02
N GLU A 678 9.88 12.56 22.23
CA GLU A 678 11.24 12.38 22.75
C GLU A 678 11.47 10.95 23.22
N LYS A 679 10.49 10.40 23.94
CA LYS A 679 10.55 9.01 24.43
C LYS A 679 10.10 8.00 23.38
N GLY A 680 9.44 8.42 22.32
CA GLY A 680 8.83 7.52 21.33
C GLY A 680 7.71 6.67 21.91
N THR A 681 6.90 7.26 22.81
CA THR A 681 5.79 6.56 23.47
C THR A 681 4.47 7.26 23.21
N TRP A 682 3.39 6.51 23.30
CA TRP A 682 2.05 7.04 23.11
C TRP A 682 1.04 6.31 24.02
N LYS A 683 -0.12 6.92 24.20
CA LYS A 683 -1.27 6.31 24.89
C LYS A 683 -2.59 6.82 24.31
N PRO A 684 -3.64 6.00 24.29
CA PRO A 684 -4.98 6.49 24.00
C PRO A 684 -5.40 7.57 25.01
N ASP A 685 -6.05 8.62 24.54
CA ASP A 685 -6.53 9.71 25.38
C ASP A 685 -8.04 9.83 25.37
N ALA A 686 -8.66 9.78 24.19
CA ALA A 686 -10.11 9.85 24.05
C ALA A 686 -10.57 9.22 22.73
N THR A 687 -11.75 8.62 22.73
CA THR A 687 -12.52 8.39 21.52
C THR A 687 -13.30 9.67 21.24
N ILE A 688 -12.91 10.40 20.20
CA ILE A 688 -13.40 11.78 19.97
C ILE A 688 -14.65 11.82 19.08
N LEU A 689 -14.91 10.75 18.37
CA LEU A 689 -15.98 10.68 17.37
C LEU A 689 -16.57 9.28 17.31
N ARG A 690 -17.89 9.23 17.29
CA ARG A 690 -18.68 8.05 16.91
C ARG A 690 -19.87 8.48 16.09
N THR A 691 -20.24 7.69 15.11
CA THR A 691 -21.47 7.92 14.39
C THR A 691 -22.64 7.57 15.28
N ARG A 692 -23.46 8.58 15.53
CA ARG A 692 -24.68 8.42 16.32
C ARG A 692 -25.84 8.08 15.38
N VAL A 693 -25.80 6.87 14.83
CA VAL A 693 -26.87 6.39 13.94
C VAL A 693 -28.22 6.41 14.66
N GLU A 694 -28.21 6.23 15.98
CA GLU A 694 -29.40 6.23 16.84
C GLU A 694 -30.05 7.61 16.97
N GLU A 695 -29.33 8.70 16.69
CA GLU A 695 -29.83 10.07 16.80
C GLU A 695 -30.28 10.64 15.46
N GLY A 696 -30.28 9.84 14.38
CA GLY A 696 -30.81 10.22 13.06
C GLY A 696 -29.97 11.26 12.32
N VAL A 697 -28.74 11.55 12.78
CA VAL A 697 -27.83 12.46 12.08
C VAL A 697 -27.41 11.85 10.75
N PRO A 698 -27.72 12.46 9.61
CA PRO A 698 -27.42 11.89 8.29
C PRO A 698 -25.94 12.12 7.96
N LEU A 699 -25.06 11.40 8.65
CA LEU A 699 -23.66 11.45 8.34
C LEU A 699 -23.42 10.66 7.06
N GLY A 700 -22.90 11.30 6.04
CA GLY A 700 -22.45 10.66 4.81
C GLY A 700 -21.21 9.77 4.99
N VAL A 701 -20.72 9.65 6.21
CA VAL A 701 -19.60 8.80 6.59
C VAL A 701 -20.07 7.43 7.05
N SER A 702 -19.27 6.41 6.81
CA SER A 702 -19.60 5.05 7.25
C SER A 702 -19.74 5.00 8.78
N PRO A 703 -20.80 4.35 9.32
CA PRO A 703 -20.89 4.11 10.76
C PRO A 703 -19.70 3.35 11.34
N ALA A 704 -19.06 2.52 10.52
CA ALA A 704 -17.88 1.77 10.92
C ALA A 704 -16.58 2.60 10.90
N HIS A 705 -16.56 3.68 10.10
CA HIS A 705 -15.39 4.53 9.90
C HIS A 705 -15.85 6.00 9.80
N PRO A 706 -16.14 6.64 10.91
CA PRO A 706 -16.66 8.03 10.93
C PRO A 706 -15.62 9.04 10.44
N VAL A 707 -14.33 8.73 10.56
CA VAL A 707 -13.27 9.41 9.82
C VAL A 707 -12.84 8.49 8.69
N SER A 708 -12.79 9.01 7.47
CA SER A 708 -12.44 8.20 6.30
C SER A 708 -11.09 7.52 6.46
N VAL A 709 -11.09 6.20 6.31
CA VAL A 709 -9.86 5.39 6.31
C VAL A 709 -8.94 5.75 5.16
N HIS A 710 -9.50 6.29 4.06
CA HIS A 710 -8.75 6.65 2.87
C HIS A 710 -8.35 8.13 2.83
N GLY A 711 -9.06 8.99 3.60
CA GLY A 711 -8.91 10.44 3.55
C GLY A 711 -8.22 11.05 4.76
N GLY A 712 -8.22 10.35 5.87
CA GLY A 712 -7.87 10.92 7.15
C GLY A 712 -8.78 12.09 7.51
N GLY A 713 -8.36 12.90 8.46
CA GLY A 713 -9.02 14.13 8.85
C GLY A 713 -8.15 15.36 8.59
N THR A 714 -8.77 16.48 8.33
CA THR A 714 -8.09 17.79 8.29
C THR A 714 -8.66 18.64 9.41
N ILE A 715 -7.81 19.05 10.35
CA ILE A 715 -8.20 19.96 11.43
C ILE A 715 -7.97 21.39 10.98
N VAL A 716 -9.00 22.20 11.10
CA VAL A 716 -9.00 23.64 10.78
C VAL A 716 -9.40 24.42 12.00
N VAL A 717 -8.65 25.48 12.30
CA VAL A 717 -9.01 26.45 13.37
C VAL A 717 -9.48 27.72 12.71
N ARG A 718 -10.73 28.11 12.98
CA ARG A 718 -11.31 29.36 12.50
C ARG A 718 -12.05 30.08 13.62
N ASP A 719 -11.73 31.35 13.79
CA ASP A 719 -12.36 32.21 14.81
C ASP A 719 -12.35 31.60 16.22
N GLY A 720 -11.24 30.94 16.59
CA GLY A 720 -11.04 30.25 17.86
C GLY A 720 -11.79 28.92 18.03
N ARG A 721 -12.57 28.51 17.05
CA ARG A 721 -13.28 27.22 17.00
C ARG A 721 -12.47 26.21 16.17
N LYS A 722 -12.43 24.99 16.60
CA LYS A 722 -11.68 23.91 15.93
C LYS A 722 -12.65 22.95 15.26
N PHE A 723 -12.39 22.70 13.98
CA PHE A 723 -13.21 21.84 13.13
C PHE A 723 -12.40 20.70 12.54
N LEU A 724 -13.01 19.53 12.47
CA LEU A 724 -12.50 18.36 11.77
C LEU A 724 -13.32 18.15 10.49
N PHE A 725 -12.67 18.27 9.35
CA PHE A 725 -13.24 17.85 8.08
C PHE A 725 -12.87 16.39 7.82
N SER A 726 -13.85 15.55 7.59
CA SER A 726 -13.71 14.17 7.19
C SER A 726 -14.42 13.93 5.87
N ALA A 727 -13.66 13.58 4.83
CA ALA A 727 -14.25 13.09 3.60
C ALA A 727 -14.70 11.64 3.80
N GLY A 728 -15.94 11.31 3.47
CA GLY A 728 -16.48 9.94 3.58
C GLY A 728 -16.09 9.05 2.40
N ASP A 729 -16.56 7.82 2.39
CA ASP A 729 -16.16 6.82 1.39
C ASP A 729 -16.86 6.92 0.03
N ARG A 730 -17.91 7.72 -0.13
CA ARG A 730 -18.62 7.90 -1.40
C ARG A 730 -19.43 9.17 -1.39
N ASP A 731 -19.06 10.13 -2.23
CA ASP A 731 -19.84 11.35 -2.50
C ASP A 731 -20.38 12.05 -1.24
N SER A 732 -19.60 12.00 -0.16
CA SER A 732 -19.99 12.49 1.15
C SER A 732 -18.82 13.10 1.90
N PHE A 733 -19.10 14.02 2.79
CA PHE A 733 -18.19 14.52 3.81
C PHE A 733 -18.96 14.88 5.07
N ALA A 734 -18.25 15.04 6.16
CA ALA A 734 -18.78 15.64 7.38
C ALA A 734 -17.78 16.64 7.96
N ILE A 735 -18.34 17.67 8.59
CA ILE A 735 -17.59 18.64 9.40
C ILE A 735 -18.06 18.50 10.84
N PHE A 736 -17.10 18.33 11.73
CA PHE A 736 -17.32 18.22 13.16
C PHE A 736 -16.64 19.39 13.87
N GLU A 737 -17.15 19.79 15.01
CA GLU A 737 -16.56 20.81 15.87
C GLU A 737 -16.15 20.21 17.20
N GLU A 738 -14.96 20.57 17.69
CA GLU A 738 -14.46 20.15 18.98
C GLU A 738 -15.32 20.73 20.13
N GLN A 739 -15.84 19.85 20.97
CA GLN A 739 -16.58 20.17 22.17
C GLN A 739 -16.01 19.34 23.35
N GLY A 740 -15.02 19.89 24.04
CA GLY A 740 -14.31 19.17 25.09
C GLY A 740 -13.53 17.97 24.55
N ASP A 741 -13.86 16.77 25.00
CA ASP A 741 -13.21 15.53 24.53
C ASP A 741 -14.00 14.82 23.41
N ALA A 742 -14.97 15.48 22.81
CA ALA A 742 -15.78 14.95 21.72
C ALA A 742 -15.86 15.94 20.58
N TRP A 743 -16.17 15.43 19.38
CA TRP A 743 -16.42 16.21 18.19
C TRP A 743 -17.88 16.04 17.78
N LEU A 744 -18.60 17.14 17.69
CA LEU A 744 -20.00 17.14 17.33
C LEU A 744 -20.18 17.48 15.84
N PRO A 745 -21.09 16.81 15.12
CA PRO A 745 -21.35 17.11 13.72
C PRO A 745 -21.95 18.52 13.54
N ARG A 746 -21.53 19.23 12.49
CA ARG A 746 -21.97 20.58 12.14
C ARG A 746 -22.45 20.72 10.71
N ALA A 747 -21.99 19.84 9.84
CA ALA A 747 -22.41 19.79 8.45
C ALA A 747 -22.14 18.40 7.87
N SER A 748 -22.97 17.96 6.96
CA SER A 748 -22.75 16.72 6.22
C SER A 748 -23.33 16.78 4.82
N LEU A 749 -22.52 16.38 3.84
CA LEU A 749 -22.98 16.04 2.50
C LEU A 749 -23.17 14.53 2.42
N TYR A 750 -24.33 14.07 1.98
CA TYR A 750 -24.63 12.64 1.89
C TYR A 750 -25.61 12.31 0.77
N VAL A 751 -25.55 11.05 0.32
CA VAL A 751 -26.46 10.53 -0.71
C VAL A 751 -27.59 9.76 -0.03
N ALA A 752 -28.81 10.29 -0.12
CA ALA A 752 -30.00 9.55 0.26
C ALA A 752 -30.52 8.71 -0.92
N THR A 753 -30.93 7.49 -0.64
CA THR A 753 -31.58 6.63 -1.63
C THR A 753 -33.06 6.52 -1.27
N THR A 754 -33.91 7.05 -2.11
CA THR A 754 -35.37 7.00 -1.95
C THR A 754 -35.95 6.00 -2.93
N GLU A 755 -36.81 5.13 -2.47
CA GLU A 755 -37.57 4.23 -3.32
C GLU A 755 -38.83 4.96 -3.84
N VAL A 756 -38.90 5.18 -5.16
CA VAL A 756 -40.06 5.81 -5.80
C VAL A 756 -40.81 4.75 -6.62
N PRO A 757 -42.13 4.70 -6.51
CA PRO A 757 -42.90 3.82 -7.38
C PRO A 757 -42.62 4.14 -8.85
N GLY A 758 -42.38 3.12 -9.65
CA GLY A 758 -42.24 3.32 -11.09
C GLY A 758 -43.54 3.86 -11.72
N PRO A 759 -43.47 4.47 -12.90
CA PRO A 759 -44.65 5.03 -13.57
C PRO A 759 -45.68 3.91 -13.76
N VAL A 760 -46.95 4.26 -13.53
CA VAL A 760 -48.09 3.35 -13.70
C VAL A 760 -48.14 2.89 -15.17
N GLY A 761 -48.01 1.59 -15.37
CA GLY A 761 -48.06 1.00 -16.71
C GLY A 761 -49.44 1.13 -17.35
N LYS A 762 -49.53 0.86 -18.65
CA LYS A 762 -50.80 0.90 -19.41
C LYS A 762 -51.89 -0.05 -18.87
N ASN A 763 -51.51 -0.97 -18.01
CA ASN A 763 -52.37 -1.95 -17.31
C ASN A 763 -52.82 -1.46 -15.90
N GLY A 764 -52.57 -0.19 -15.54
CA GLY A 764 -52.96 0.41 -14.28
C GLY A 764 -52.17 -0.05 -13.05
N LYS A 765 -51.14 -0.90 -13.25
CA LYS A 765 -50.30 -1.36 -12.15
C LYS A 765 -49.05 -0.46 -12.01
N PRO A 766 -48.59 -0.18 -10.76
CA PRO A 766 -47.35 0.51 -10.54
C PRO A 766 -46.18 -0.25 -11.21
N GLY A 767 -45.34 0.48 -11.91
CA GLY A 767 -44.09 -0.07 -12.44
C GLY A 767 -43.15 -0.52 -11.30
N PRO A 768 -42.03 -1.22 -11.63
CA PRO A 768 -41.07 -1.63 -10.61
C PRO A 768 -40.52 -0.40 -9.86
N VAL A 769 -40.37 -0.57 -8.54
CA VAL A 769 -39.81 0.49 -7.67
C VAL A 769 -38.42 0.89 -8.18
N LYS A 770 -38.23 2.19 -8.40
CA LYS A 770 -36.93 2.74 -8.79
C LYS A 770 -36.26 3.35 -7.59
N LYS A 771 -34.99 3.04 -7.43
CA LYS A 771 -34.13 3.70 -6.45
C LYS A 771 -33.62 5.01 -7.06
N VAL A 772 -34.03 6.12 -6.48
CA VAL A 772 -33.55 7.45 -6.87
C VAL A 772 -32.56 7.93 -5.80
N LYS A 773 -31.37 8.28 -6.25
CA LYS A 773 -30.34 8.86 -5.38
C LYS A 773 -30.43 10.38 -5.44
N THR A 774 -30.51 11.00 -4.26
CA THR A 774 -30.46 12.46 -4.10
C THR A 774 -29.30 12.82 -3.19
N THR A 775 -28.47 13.78 -3.59
CA THR A 775 -27.44 14.34 -2.74
C THR A 775 -28.03 15.46 -1.91
N ASN A 776 -27.92 15.35 -0.61
CA ASN A 776 -28.44 16.30 0.35
C ASN A 776 -27.29 16.92 1.17
N PHE A 777 -27.52 18.14 1.60
CA PHE A 777 -26.61 18.86 2.46
C PHE A 777 -27.36 19.23 3.75
N TRP A 778 -26.88 18.70 4.87
CA TRP A 778 -27.34 19.07 6.19
C TRP A 778 -26.39 20.10 6.79
N LEU A 779 -26.95 21.16 7.38
CA LEU A 779 -26.24 22.21 8.07
C LEU A 779 -26.91 22.44 9.43
N ASP A 780 -26.18 22.21 10.49
CA ASP A 780 -26.58 22.50 11.88
C ASP A 780 -26.65 24.02 12.08
N ALA A 781 -27.82 24.60 11.86
CA ALA A 781 -27.99 26.05 11.81
C ALA A 781 -28.00 26.73 13.19
N ASP A 782 -28.50 26.04 14.21
CA ASP A 782 -28.56 26.51 15.58
C ASP A 782 -27.45 25.96 16.49
N ASN A 783 -26.57 25.15 15.93
CA ASN A 783 -25.36 24.60 16.56
C ASN A 783 -25.64 23.62 17.70
N ASP A 784 -26.75 22.89 17.66
CA ASP A 784 -27.13 21.92 18.69
C ASP A 784 -26.67 20.49 18.41
N GLY A 785 -26.16 20.22 17.19
CA GLY A 785 -25.67 18.91 16.75
C GLY A 785 -26.78 17.90 16.45
N ARG A 786 -28.03 18.38 16.25
CA ARG A 786 -29.20 17.56 15.95
C ARG A 786 -29.78 17.93 14.61
N VAL A 787 -30.55 17.05 14.04
CA VAL A 787 -31.19 17.29 12.73
C VAL A 787 -32.60 17.84 12.92
N GLN A 788 -32.83 19.03 12.36
CA GLN A 788 -34.16 19.67 12.38
C GLN A 788 -34.72 19.83 10.97
N ALA A 789 -36.04 20.01 10.92
CA ALA A 789 -36.74 20.35 9.68
C ALA A 789 -36.21 21.70 9.15
N GLY A 790 -35.84 21.74 7.88
CA GLY A 790 -35.33 22.96 7.25
C GLY A 790 -33.78 23.06 7.22
N GLU A 791 -33.08 22.24 7.95
CA GLU A 791 -31.61 22.16 7.92
C GLU A 791 -31.07 21.28 6.80
N ILE A 792 -31.92 20.45 6.21
CA ILE A 792 -31.57 19.60 5.08
C ILE A 792 -32.02 20.28 3.79
N VAL A 793 -31.06 20.57 2.93
CA VAL A 793 -31.32 21.17 1.61
C VAL A 793 -30.76 20.25 0.51
N PRO A 794 -31.37 20.22 -0.69
CA PRO A 794 -30.75 19.53 -1.82
C PRO A 794 -29.39 20.14 -2.14
N ALA A 795 -28.36 19.33 -2.28
CA ALA A 795 -27.07 19.79 -2.77
C ALA A 795 -27.20 20.00 -4.30
N GLY A 796 -27.33 21.24 -4.75
CA GLY A 796 -27.58 21.57 -6.14
C GLY A 796 -26.49 21.18 -7.14
N ASN A 797 -25.30 20.84 -6.68
CA ASN A 797 -24.17 20.42 -7.49
C ASN A 797 -23.84 18.95 -7.25
N ARG A 798 -23.49 18.24 -8.31
CA ARG A 798 -22.89 16.89 -8.18
C ARG A 798 -21.43 17.04 -7.81
N PHE A 799 -21.05 16.41 -6.71
CA PHE A 799 -19.66 16.29 -6.30
C PHE A 799 -19.14 14.91 -6.72
N ALA A 800 -17.89 14.87 -7.15
CA ALA A 800 -17.23 13.60 -7.39
C ALA A 800 -16.85 12.91 -6.08
N SER A 801 -16.28 11.69 -6.20
CA SER A 801 -15.83 10.87 -5.07
C SER A 801 -15.10 11.69 -4.01
N THR A 802 -15.37 11.38 -2.77
CA THR A 802 -14.84 12.02 -1.56
C THR A 802 -13.33 11.93 -1.41
N TRP A 803 -12.69 10.98 -2.07
CA TRP A 803 -11.23 10.92 -2.12
C TRP A 803 -10.60 12.12 -2.81
N LYS A 804 -11.41 12.96 -3.41
CA LYS A 804 -11.05 14.15 -4.19
C LYS A 804 -11.64 15.43 -3.59
N MET A 805 -11.97 15.42 -2.30
CA MET A 805 -12.42 16.61 -1.57
C MET A 805 -11.34 17.06 -0.61
N ASN A 806 -11.24 18.36 -0.41
CA ASN A 806 -10.35 18.96 0.58
C ASN A 806 -10.96 20.26 1.10
N ILE A 807 -10.36 20.81 2.15
CA ILE A 807 -10.82 22.04 2.81
C ILE A 807 -9.64 22.97 3.04
N ASP A 808 -9.86 24.27 2.96
CA ASP A 808 -8.85 25.28 3.30
C ASP A 808 -9.03 25.82 4.72
N ALA A 809 -8.13 26.71 5.12
CA ALA A 809 -8.15 27.34 6.45
C ALA A 809 -9.40 28.19 6.73
N HIS A 810 -10.15 28.52 5.69
CA HIS A 810 -11.41 29.29 5.78
C HIS A 810 -12.65 28.38 5.75
N LEU A 811 -12.47 27.08 5.85
CA LEU A 811 -13.54 26.07 5.73
C LEU A 811 -14.20 26.04 4.34
N ASN A 812 -13.59 26.60 3.30
CA ASN A 812 -14.07 26.44 1.94
C ASN A 812 -13.79 25.00 1.49
N ILE A 813 -14.77 24.37 0.85
CA ILE A 813 -14.69 22.98 0.44
C ILE A 813 -14.36 22.92 -1.05
N TYR A 814 -13.32 22.18 -1.40
CA TYR A 814 -12.87 21.95 -2.77
C TYR A 814 -13.25 20.55 -3.22
N THR A 815 -13.80 20.45 -4.42
CA THR A 815 -14.27 19.18 -5.00
C THR A 815 -14.10 19.17 -6.52
N LEU A 816 -14.14 17.99 -7.10
CA LEU A 816 -14.07 17.82 -8.55
C LEU A 816 -15.48 17.95 -9.16
N GLN A 817 -15.60 18.67 -10.27
CA GLN A 817 -16.80 18.63 -11.11
C GLN A 817 -16.72 17.43 -12.05
N GLY A 818 -17.72 16.57 -12.01
CA GLY A 818 -17.82 15.41 -12.89
C GLY A 818 -18.92 14.44 -12.45
N ASP A 819 -19.32 13.61 -13.36
CA ASP A 819 -20.24 12.50 -13.08
C ASP A 819 -19.50 11.46 -12.24
N GLY A 820 -19.72 11.44 -10.97
CA GLY A 820 -19.14 10.55 -9.98
C GLY A 820 -18.52 9.25 -10.48
N TRP A 821 -17.89 8.56 -9.65
CA TRP A 821 -17.11 7.36 -9.86
C TRP A 821 -17.77 6.29 -10.77
N THR A 822 -17.86 6.56 -12.04
CA THR A 822 -17.94 5.51 -13.05
C THR A 822 -16.51 5.24 -13.45
N GLU A 823 -15.94 4.15 -12.97
CA GLU A 823 -14.62 3.70 -13.41
C GLU A 823 -14.48 3.88 -14.92
N PRO A 824 -13.44 4.58 -15.39
CA PRO A 824 -13.17 4.63 -16.82
C PRO A 824 -12.57 3.29 -17.23
N ARG A 825 -13.42 2.33 -17.47
CA ARG A 825 -13.02 1.10 -18.15
C ARG A 825 -13.19 1.34 -19.65
N GLY A 826 -12.25 2.07 -20.25
CA GLY A 826 -12.31 2.27 -21.70
C GLY A 826 -11.33 3.33 -22.18
N GLU A 827 -10.85 3.12 -23.38
CA GLU A 827 -10.04 4.07 -24.14
C GLU A 827 -10.83 5.37 -24.33
N GLY A 828 -10.22 6.53 -24.05
CA GLY A 828 -10.77 7.84 -24.41
C GLY A 828 -11.00 8.86 -23.29
N ARG A 829 -10.81 8.51 -22.00
CA ARG A 829 -11.00 9.47 -20.90
C ARG A 829 -9.75 10.26 -20.49
N ALA A 830 -8.59 9.92 -21.00
CA ALA A 830 -7.35 10.62 -20.72
C ALA A 830 -7.35 12.10 -21.14
N THR A 831 -8.33 12.51 -21.92
CA THR A 831 -8.43 13.87 -22.48
C THR A 831 -9.70 14.62 -22.07
N THR A 832 -10.47 14.08 -21.11
CA THR A 832 -11.68 14.78 -20.64
C THR A 832 -11.31 15.94 -19.73
N PRO A 833 -11.62 17.19 -20.09
CA PRO A 833 -11.39 18.35 -19.22
C PRO A 833 -12.04 18.16 -17.85
N PHE A 834 -11.42 18.68 -16.80
CA PHE A 834 -11.99 18.69 -15.47
C PHE A 834 -11.99 20.09 -14.86
N SER A 835 -12.84 20.31 -13.88
CA SER A 835 -12.86 21.52 -13.09
C SER A 835 -12.82 21.20 -11.60
N ILE A 836 -12.06 21.99 -10.82
CA ILE A 836 -12.14 21.99 -9.38
C ILE A 836 -13.11 23.10 -8.97
N LEU A 837 -14.12 22.72 -8.23
CA LEU A 837 -15.11 23.63 -7.67
C LEU A 837 -14.74 23.99 -6.23
N ARG A 838 -15.11 25.19 -5.81
CA ARG A 838 -15.04 25.63 -4.43
C ARG A 838 -16.40 26.05 -3.91
N LEU A 839 -16.84 25.45 -2.82
CA LEU A 839 -18.00 25.88 -2.04
C LEU A 839 -17.52 26.83 -0.95
N ASP A 840 -17.87 28.10 -1.06
CA ASP A 840 -17.41 29.13 -0.15
C ASP A 840 -18.13 29.04 1.20
N CYS A 841 -17.38 29.00 2.30
CA CYS A 841 -17.90 29.14 3.65
C CYS A 841 -18.07 30.60 4.00
N LEU A 842 -19.30 31.02 4.23
CA LEU A 842 -19.69 32.40 4.53
C LEU A 842 -19.52 32.79 6.01
N GLY A 843 -18.97 31.90 6.83
CA GLY A 843 -18.78 32.08 8.26
C GLY A 843 -19.91 31.47 9.09
N PHE A 844 -20.26 32.12 10.21
CA PHE A 844 -21.24 31.59 11.16
C PHE A 844 -22.55 32.37 11.09
N GLY A 845 -23.66 31.68 11.26
CA GLY A 845 -25.00 32.28 11.38
C GLY A 845 -25.28 32.84 12.78
N PRO A 846 -26.44 33.47 12.98
CA PRO A 846 -26.86 34.01 14.29
C PRO A 846 -26.95 32.93 15.39
N GLY A 847 -27.28 31.66 15.04
CA GLY A 847 -27.29 30.50 15.93
C GLY A 847 -25.91 29.89 16.16
N GLY A 848 -24.87 30.40 15.54
CA GLY A 848 -23.50 29.86 15.66
C GLY A 848 -23.16 28.75 14.66
N GLY A 849 -24.13 28.25 13.91
CA GLY A 849 -23.94 27.22 12.88
C GLY A 849 -23.18 27.73 11.65
N LEU A 850 -22.55 26.79 10.92
CA LEU A 850 -21.81 27.07 9.69
C LEU A 850 -22.76 27.55 8.58
N ARG A 851 -22.31 28.50 7.76
CA ARG A 851 -23.02 28.96 6.58
C ARG A 851 -22.15 28.77 5.32
N PHE A 852 -22.73 28.21 4.29
CA PHE A 852 -22.10 28.05 2.99
C PHE A 852 -22.88 28.77 1.89
N ALA A 853 -22.21 29.06 0.79
CA ALA A 853 -22.83 29.55 -0.41
C ALA A 853 -23.84 28.53 -0.98
N GLU A 854 -24.83 29.00 -1.73
CA GLU A 854 -25.88 28.15 -2.32
C GLU A 854 -25.37 27.27 -3.45
N ALA A 855 -24.21 27.64 -4.07
CA ALA A 855 -23.58 26.88 -5.14
C ALA A 855 -22.07 26.96 -5.08
N ALA A 856 -21.42 25.87 -5.44
CA ALA A 856 -19.99 25.86 -5.66
C ALA A 856 -19.65 26.50 -7.02
N ARG A 857 -18.50 27.17 -7.10
CA ARG A 857 -18.01 27.82 -8.32
C ARG A 857 -16.69 27.22 -8.78
N PRO A 858 -16.43 27.17 -10.11
CA PRO A 858 -15.15 26.71 -10.60
C PRO A 858 -14.01 27.66 -10.18
N VAL A 859 -12.92 27.09 -9.69
CA VAL A 859 -11.69 27.81 -9.34
C VAL A 859 -10.49 27.35 -10.18
N VAL A 860 -10.53 26.11 -10.69
CA VAL A 860 -9.56 25.59 -11.64
C VAL A 860 -10.33 24.93 -12.78
N THR A 861 -9.90 25.16 -14.02
CA THR A 861 -10.35 24.39 -15.18
C THR A 861 -9.11 23.93 -15.95
N ASP A 862 -8.94 22.62 -16.03
CA ASP A 862 -7.85 22.00 -16.78
C ASP A 862 -8.39 21.43 -18.09
N ALA A 863 -8.05 22.10 -19.19
CA ALA A 863 -8.47 21.71 -20.53
C ALA A 863 -7.71 20.49 -21.08
N GLU A 864 -6.55 20.18 -20.50
CA GLU A 864 -5.77 19.01 -20.86
C GLU A 864 -6.44 17.72 -20.40
N GLY A 865 -7.18 17.81 -19.28
CA GLY A 865 -7.99 16.71 -18.78
C GLY A 865 -7.20 15.64 -18.06
N GLY A 866 -7.86 14.53 -17.85
CA GLY A 866 -7.33 13.37 -17.13
C GLY A 866 -8.18 13.01 -15.91
N SER A 867 -7.87 11.87 -15.30
CA SER A 867 -8.52 11.43 -14.07
C SER A 867 -7.82 12.01 -12.85
N VAL A 868 -8.54 12.72 -12.00
CA VAL A 868 -7.97 13.31 -10.78
C VAL A 868 -7.87 12.25 -9.68
N ASN A 869 -6.70 12.01 -9.16
CA ASN A 869 -6.46 11.07 -8.04
C ASN A 869 -6.45 11.75 -6.67
N GLY A 870 -6.02 12.99 -6.60
CA GLY A 870 -5.98 13.73 -5.34
C GLY A 870 -6.02 15.22 -5.54
N ILE A 871 -6.57 15.91 -4.54
CA ILE A 871 -6.61 17.38 -4.44
C ILE A 871 -6.04 17.76 -3.08
N ALA A 872 -5.08 18.67 -3.05
CA ALA A 872 -4.63 19.32 -1.83
C ALA A 872 -4.81 20.82 -1.96
N VAL A 873 -5.03 21.50 -0.84
CA VAL A 873 -5.27 22.94 -0.80
C VAL A 873 -4.42 23.56 0.28
N ASP A 874 -3.71 24.61 -0.08
CA ASP A 874 -2.96 25.43 0.88
C ASP A 874 -3.86 26.49 1.54
N PRO A 875 -3.44 27.01 2.71
CA PRO A 875 -4.18 28.08 3.38
C PRO A 875 -4.44 29.34 2.54
N ASP A 876 -3.57 29.62 1.56
CA ASP A 876 -3.71 30.74 0.64
C ASP A 876 -4.74 30.49 -0.49
N GLY A 877 -5.31 29.27 -0.57
CA GLY A 877 -6.23 28.85 -1.61
C GLY A 877 -5.54 28.33 -2.88
N SER A 878 -4.23 28.14 -2.89
CA SER A 878 -3.54 27.40 -3.95
C SER A 878 -3.97 25.94 -3.96
N VAL A 879 -4.17 25.38 -5.17
CA VAL A 879 -4.71 24.02 -5.34
C VAL A 879 -3.66 23.14 -6.01
N TYR A 880 -3.39 21.99 -5.43
CA TYR A 880 -2.56 20.95 -6.01
C TYR A 880 -3.45 19.81 -6.50
N VAL A 881 -3.22 19.38 -7.73
CA VAL A 881 -4.03 18.32 -8.35
C VAL A 881 -3.10 17.23 -8.85
N LEU A 882 -3.28 16.02 -8.34
CA LEU A 882 -2.65 14.83 -8.86
C LEU A 882 -3.56 14.21 -9.92
N VAL A 883 -3.08 14.21 -11.16
CA VAL A 883 -3.83 13.73 -12.32
C VAL A 883 -3.19 12.42 -12.79
N SER A 884 -3.97 11.35 -12.87
CA SER A 884 -3.61 10.20 -13.66
C SER A 884 -4.02 10.44 -15.10
N GLY A 885 -3.17 10.08 -16.05
CA GLY A 885 -3.45 10.26 -17.51
C GLY A 885 -4.48 9.21 -17.88
N GLY A 886 -5.02 8.45 -17.79
CA GLY A 886 -5.88 7.35 -18.21
C GLY A 886 -5.11 6.04 -18.24
N LEU A 887 -5.61 5.07 -17.53
CA LEU A 887 -5.05 3.73 -17.52
C LEU A 887 -5.37 3.03 -18.84
N VAL A 888 -4.35 2.71 -19.62
CA VAL A 888 -4.46 1.84 -20.79
C VAL A 888 -3.94 0.47 -20.40
N GLY A 889 -4.84 -0.47 -20.11
CA GLY A 889 -4.49 -1.83 -19.69
C GLY A 889 -4.95 -2.19 -18.28
N ARG A 890 -4.65 -3.40 -17.83
CA ARG A 890 -4.98 -3.88 -16.48
C ARG A 890 -3.73 -4.38 -15.74
N GLY A 891 -3.70 -4.17 -14.43
CA GLY A 891 -2.63 -4.64 -13.55
C GLY A 891 -1.28 -4.04 -13.91
N GLU A 892 -0.23 -4.82 -13.86
CA GLU A 892 1.17 -4.40 -14.12
C GLU A 892 1.42 -3.80 -15.52
N ARG A 893 0.51 -3.98 -16.46
CA ARG A 893 0.58 -3.45 -17.81
C ARG A 893 -0.25 -2.19 -18.01
N ALA A 894 -0.75 -1.60 -16.94
CA ALA A 894 -1.47 -0.35 -17.03
C ALA A 894 -0.51 0.79 -17.36
N GLN A 895 -0.82 1.55 -18.39
CA GLN A 895 -0.04 2.71 -18.82
C GLN A 895 -0.77 3.99 -18.42
N ASP A 896 -0.07 4.86 -17.72
CA ASP A 896 -0.56 6.20 -17.41
C ASP A 896 -0.16 7.19 -18.49
N THR A 897 -1.15 7.76 -19.12
CA THR A 897 -0.96 8.71 -20.22
C THR A 897 -1.20 10.13 -19.73
N GLY A 898 -0.13 10.93 -19.64
CA GLY A 898 -0.19 12.33 -19.23
C GLY A 898 -0.41 12.53 -17.74
N ALA A 899 0.00 11.55 -16.90
CA ALA A 899 -0.01 11.70 -15.45
C ALA A 899 0.88 12.88 -15.03
N ARG A 900 0.40 13.66 -14.08
CA ARG A 900 1.09 14.86 -13.61
C ARG A 900 0.58 15.34 -12.26
N LEU A 901 1.46 15.98 -11.53
CA LEU A 901 1.11 16.80 -10.37
C LEU A 901 1.16 18.27 -10.77
N VAL A 902 0.13 19.04 -10.52
CA VAL A 902 0.03 20.43 -10.94
C VAL A 902 -0.34 21.32 -9.77
N LYS A 903 0.33 22.46 -9.61
CA LYS A 903 -0.09 23.53 -8.72
C LYS A 903 -0.81 24.60 -9.51
N TYR A 904 -1.98 25.00 -9.03
CA TYR A 904 -2.71 26.16 -9.49
C TYR A 904 -2.74 27.26 -8.42
N SER A 905 -2.61 28.50 -8.85
CA SER A 905 -2.81 29.66 -7.97
C SER A 905 -4.27 29.76 -7.51
N PRO A 906 -4.59 30.59 -6.49
CA PRO A 906 -5.99 30.85 -6.11
C PRO A 906 -6.87 31.39 -7.23
N SER A 907 -6.27 31.96 -8.28
CA SER A 907 -6.98 32.41 -9.50
C SER A 907 -7.14 31.31 -10.57
N GLY A 908 -6.72 30.09 -10.30
CA GLY A 908 -6.81 28.95 -11.24
C GLY A 908 -5.73 28.89 -12.32
N LYS A 909 -4.70 29.76 -12.25
CA LYS A 909 -3.59 29.74 -13.20
C LYS A 909 -2.57 28.66 -12.78
N GLU A 910 -2.11 27.86 -13.75
CA GLU A 910 -1.01 26.92 -13.53
C GLU A 910 0.26 27.67 -13.10
N VAL A 911 0.85 27.26 -11.99
CA VAL A 911 2.09 27.79 -11.43
C VAL A 911 3.28 26.93 -11.84
N TRP A 912 3.14 25.60 -11.65
CA TRP A 912 4.11 24.61 -12.05
C TRP A 912 3.45 23.26 -12.24
N ARG A 913 4.12 22.35 -12.94
CA ARG A 913 3.76 20.95 -13.08
C ARG A 913 4.98 20.04 -12.90
N TYR A 914 4.71 18.82 -12.49
CA TYR A 914 5.66 17.73 -12.38
C TYR A 914 5.11 16.52 -13.11
N ALA A 915 5.82 16.04 -14.13
CA ALA A 915 5.31 15.01 -15.06
C ALA A 915 5.92 13.61 -14.86
N LYS A 916 6.91 13.45 -13.97
CA LYS A 916 7.42 12.12 -13.59
C LYS A 916 6.46 11.43 -12.60
N VAL A 917 5.26 11.11 -13.03
CA VAL A 917 4.21 10.53 -12.20
C VAL A 917 3.72 9.24 -12.81
N HIS A 918 3.63 8.20 -12.02
CA HIS A 918 3.00 6.93 -12.35
C HIS A 918 1.92 6.61 -11.32
N CYS A 919 0.65 6.68 -11.73
CA CYS A 919 -0.50 6.45 -10.84
C CYS A 919 -1.04 5.01 -10.91
N GLY A 920 -0.39 4.11 -11.62
CA GLY A 920 -0.78 2.71 -11.69
C GLY A 920 -0.37 1.94 -10.44
N PHE A 921 -1.05 0.82 -10.16
CA PHE A 921 -0.57 -0.14 -9.18
C PHE A 921 0.76 -0.72 -9.66
N ALA A 922 1.83 -0.29 -9.06
CA ALA A 922 3.17 -0.80 -9.32
C ALA A 922 3.45 -1.97 -8.38
N TRP A 923 2.82 -3.11 -8.63
CA TRP A 923 3.19 -4.37 -7.99
C TRP A 923 4.55 -4.80 -8.54
N SER A 924 5.51 -4.99 -7.68
CA SER A 924 6.78 -5.72 -7.84
C SER A 924 7.67 -5.53 -9.08
N SER A 925 7.20 -5.04 -10.22
CA SER A 925 7.99 -5.05 -11.48
C SER A 925 8.06 -3.75 -12.24
N SER A 926 7.66 -2.64 -11.64
CA SER A 926 7.71 -1.35 -12.34
C SER A 926 9.12 -0.83 -12.46
N SER A 927 9.57 -0.57 -13.66
CA SER A 927 10.81 0.15 -13.88
C SER A 927 10.72 1.53 -13.22
N TYR A 928 11.65 1.81 -12.35
CA TYR A 928 11.71 3.02 -11.55
C TYR A 928 12.71 4.01 -12.14
N THR A 929 12.29 5.26 -12.28
CA THR A 929 13.18 6.37 -12.60
C THR A 929 13.35 7.25 -11.37
N PRO A 930 14.57 7.62 -10.97
CA PRO A 930 14.78 8.54 -9.87
C PRO A 930 13.89 9.78 -9.98
N GLY A 931 13.25 10.15 -8.86
CA GLY A 931 12.28 11.24 -8.83
C GLY A 931 10.90 10.90 -9.38
N MET A 932 10.63 9.68 -9.83
CA MET A 932 9.28 9.29 -10.23
C MET A 932 8.39 9.14 -9.00
N LEU A 933 7.20 9.77 -9.03
CA LEU A 933 6.13 9.52 -8.07
C LEU A 933 5.46 8.19 -8.44
N VAL A 934 6.05 7.09 -7.98
CA VAL A 934 5.62 5.72 -8.34
C VAL A 934 4.36 5.35 -7.58
N ALA A 935 3.38 4.81 -8.28
CA ALA A 935 2.09 4.43 -7.71
C ALA A 935 1.45 5.57 -6.91
N ALA A 936 1.66 6.79 -7.37
CA ALA A 936 1.15 7.99 -6.71
C ALA A 936 -0.38 7.95 -6.63
N PHE A 937 -0.88 7.97 -5.40
CA PHE A 937 -2.28 7.75 -5.12
C PHE A 937 -2.97 9.05 -4.70
N ARG A 938 -2.31 9.89 -3.93
CA ARG A 938 -2.89 11.11 -3.37
C ARG A 938 -1.84 12.17 -3.09
N CYS A 939 -2.21 13.45 -3.25
CA CYS A 939 -1.54 14.54 -2.58
C CYS A 939 -2.41 14.99 -1.39
N SER A 940 -1.78 15.28 -0.26
CA SER A 940 -2.47 15.70 0.95
C SER A 940 -2.08 17.12 1.29
N SER A 941 -3.02 17.90 1.83
CA SER A 941 -2.66 19.17 2.48
C SER A 941 -1.68 18.87 3.60
N SER A 942 -0.66 19.67 3.74
CA SER A 942 0.35 19.46 4.76
C SER A 942 0.40 20.63 5.72
N GLY A 943 0.67 20.35 6.99
CA GLY A 943 1.07 21.35 7.97
C GLY A 943 2.50 21.88 7.76
N HIS A 944 3.11 21.61 6.60
CA HIS A 944 4.44 22.12 6.25
C HIS A 944 4.32 23.25 5.21
N PRO A 945 4.96 24.42 5.44
CA PRO A 945 4.82 25.57 4.54
C PRO A 945 5.45 25.34 3.16
N ASP A 946 6.53 24.57 3.09
CA ASP A 946 7.36 24.47 1.88
C ASP A 946 7.24 23.12 1.15
N LEU A 947 6.74 22.08 1.81
CA LEU A 947 6.73 20.71 1.28
C LEU A 947 5.31 20.19 1.09
N LEU A 948 5.05 19.60 -0.08
CA LEU A 948 3.85 18.88 -0.41
C LEU A 948 4.14 17.38 -0.36
N PRO A 949 3.49 16.61 0.54
CA PRO A 949 3.58 15.16 0.50
C PRO A 949 2.65 14.58 -0.56
N VAL A 950 3.19 13.63 -1.33
CA VAL A 950 2.44 12.79 -2.25
C VAL A 950 2.59 11.36 -1.78
N THR A 951 1.47 10.69 -1.52
CA THR A 951 1.48 9.29 -1.07
C THR A 951 1.58 8.35 -2.25
N GLY A 952 2.49 7.39 -2.15
CA GLY A 952 2.51 6.20 -2.97
C GLY A 952 1.87 5.01 -2.24
N TYR A 953 1.92 3.85 -2.85
CA TYR A 953 1.55 2.60 -2.19
C TYR A 953 2.64 2.16 -1.20
N TYR A 954 2.28 1.30 -0.28
CA TYR A 954 3.20 0.62 0.64
C TYR A 954 3.98 1.54 1.57
N GLY A 955 3.32 2.59 2.08
CA GLY A 955 3.94 3.51 3.04
C GLY A 955 5.01 4.42 2.45
N GLN A 956 5.14 4.47 1.13
CA GLN A 956 6.05 5.38 0.47
C GLN A 956 5.45 6.78 0.37
N TYR A 957 6.26 7.80 0.64
CA TYR A 957 5.91 9.20 0.51
C TYR A 957 6.94 9.92 -0.35
N PHE A 958 6.46 10.82 -1.17
CA PHE A 958 7.28 11.68 -2.00
C PHE A 958 7.10 13.12 -1.56
N LEU A 959 8.20 13.83 -1.43
CA LEU A 959 8.20 15.25 -1.10
C LEU A 959 8.46 16.09 -2.34
N VAL A 960 7.58 17.04 -2.56
CA VAL A 960 7.70 18.02 -3.67
C VAL A 960 7.75 19.42 -3.08
N ASP A 961 8.67 20.25 -3.58
CA ASP A 961 8.74 21.66 -3.21
C ASP A 961 7.49 22.41 -3.68
N LYS A 962 6.82 23.09 -2.76
CA LYS A 962 5.57 23.80 -3.06
C LYS A 962 5.79 25.05 -3.93
N GLN A 963 6.96 25.65 -3.88
CA GLN A 963 7.26 26.86 -4.63
C GLN A 963 7.54 26.55 -6.10
N ASP A 964 8.39 25.57 -6.36
CA ASP A 964 8.96 25.32 -7.68
C ASP A 964 8.50 23.98 -8.31
N GLY A 965 7.83 23.12 -7.56
CA GLY A 965 7.37 21.83 -8.06
C GLY A 965 8.50 20.83 -8.31
N LEU A 966 9.67 21.05 -7.73
CA LEU A 966 10.80 20.14 -7.84
C LEU A 966 10.67 19.00 -6.83
N PHE A 967 11.06 17.82 -7.25
CA PHE A 967 11.12 16.66 -6.38
C PHE A 967 12.21 16.86 -5.32
N VAL A 968 11.88 16.62 -4.07
CA VAL A 968 12.83 16.81 -2.96
C VAL A 968 13.37 15.45 -2.50
N GLU A 969 12.50 14.50 -2.13
CA GLU A 969 12.94 13.23 -1.56
C GLU A 969 11.84 12.19 -1.63
N ALA A 970 12.21 10.91 -1.58
CA ALA A 970 11.32 9.80 -1.30
C ALA A 970 11.53 9.31 0.13
N LEU A 971 10.45 9.17 0.88
CA LEU A 971 10.46 8.72 2.27
C LEU A 971 9.65 7.41 2.39
N GLY A 972 9.81 6.69 3.49
CA GLY A 972 8.92 5.61 3.87
C GLY A 972 9.55 4.24 4.02
N GLN A 973 10.89 4.13 3.89
CA GLN A 973 11.57 2.91 4.29
C GLN A 973 11.77 2.90 5.81
N ASP A 974 11.44 1.80 6.46
CA ASP A 974 11.76 1.63 7.87
C ASP A 974 13.27 1.58 8.08
N GLN A 975 13.80 2.62 8.71
CA GLN A 975 15.24 2.81 8.95
C GLN A 975 15.84 1.73 9.86
N ARG A 976 15.03 0.96 10.56
CA ARG A 976 15.48 -0.08 11.51
C ARG A 976 15.67 -1.43 10.83
N SER A 977 15.20 -1.61 9.64
CA SER A 977 15.22 -2.90 8.95
C SER A 977 15.94 -2.83 7.62
N ASN A 978 16.51 -3.96 7.22
CA ASN A 978 17.05 -4.16 5.87
C ASN A 978 15.99 -4.74 4.91
N TYR A 979 14.75 -4.81 5.35
CA TYR A 979 13.66 -5.33 4.53
C TYR A 979 13.33 -4.39 3.39
N THR A 980 12.85 -4.94 2.33
CA THR A 980 12.26 -4.23 1.22
C THR A 980 10.90 -3.65 1.59
N LEU A 981 10.36 -2.73 0.81
CA LEU A 981 9.15 -1.99 1.18
C LEU A 981 7.94 -2.88 1.48
N ASP A 982 7.71 -3.92 0.71
CA ASP A 982 6.62 -4.87 0.96
C ASP A 982 6.87 -5.76 2.18
N GLN A 983 8.11 -5.97 2.57
CA GLN A 983 8.45 -6.64 3.82
C GLN A 983 8.37 -5.71 5.03
N THR A 984 8.53 -4.40 4.82
CA THR A 984 8.31 -3.37 5.84
C THR A 984 6.88 -2.85 5.87
N MET A 985 6.02 -3.37 5.04
CA MET A 985 4.58 -3.15 5.12
C MET A 985 4.01 -3.78 6.39
N VAL A 986 4.32 -3.12 7.42
CA VAL A 986 4.03 -3.50 8.78
C VAL A 986 2.56 -3.38 9.08
N LEU A 987 1.92 -2.50 8.37
CA LEU A 987 0.57 -2.07 8.59
C LEU A 987 -0.09 -1.84 7.25
N THR A 988 -0.51 -2.82 6.56
CA THR A 988 -1.44 -2.76 5.44
C THR A 988 -1.22 -1.66 4.39
N GLU A 989 -2.07 -1.59 3.41
CA GLU A 989 -2.06 -0.54 2.39
C GLU A 989 -2.14 0.84 3.04
N ASN A 990 -1.06 1.61 2.93
CA ASN A 990 -1.05 2.98 3.43
C ASN A 990 -1.52 3.92 2.33
N PHE A 991 -2.71 4.44 2.47
CA PHE A 991 -3.32 5.35 1.49
C PHE A 991 -3.11 6.82 1.79
N ASN A 992 -2.55 7.18 2.94
CA ASN A 992 -2.38 8.57 3.36
C ASN A 992 -1.12 8.81 4.17
N GLY A 993 -0.53 9.99 4.03
CA GLY A 993 0.49 10.53 4.89
C GLY A 993 0.38 12.04 5.00
N ASN A 994 0.74 12.57 6.12
CA ASN A 994 0.83 13.98 6.35
C ASN A 994 2.22 14.36 6.83
N ILE A 995 2.68 15.55 6.44
CA ILE A 995 3.89 16.16 6.97
C ILE A 995 3.47 17.38 7.77
N PHE A 996 3.99 17.45 8.95
CA PHE A 996 3.70 18.54 9.85
C PHE A 996 5.00 19.17 10.38
N LYS A 997 5.11 20.48 10.28
CA LYS A 997 6.21 21.22 10.90
C LYS A 997 5.76 21.69 12.27
N HIS A 998 6.38 21.14 13.31
CA HIS A 998 6.04 21.46 14.70
C HIS A 998 6.25 22.95 14.97
N PRO A 999 5.23 23.70 15.38
CA PRO A 999 5.31 25.16 15.45
C PRO A 999 6.32 25.69 16.47
N GLN A 1000 6.57 24.95 17.54
CA GLN A 1000 7.47 25.38 18.63
C GLN A 1000 8.92 24.89 18.40
N THR A 1001 9.11 23.67 17.89
CA THR A 1001 10.45 23.07 17.73
C THR A 1001 11.01 23.25 16.33
N GLY A 1002 10.17 23.55 15.35
CA GLY A 1002 10.54 23.62 13.93
C GLY A 1002 10.89 22.27 13.30
N LYS A 1003 10.79 21.15 14.06
CA LYS A 1003 11.01 19.78 13.55
C LYS A 1003 9.87 19.39 12.60
N THR A 1004 10.21 18.63 11.59
CA THR A 1004 9.25 18.06 10.63
C THR A 1004 9.12 16.57 10.87
#